data_c9aa5c634f013c71d44de93b03463592
#
_entry.id   c9aa5c634f013c71d44de93b03463592
#
_cell.length_a   1.000
_cell.length_b   1.000
_cell.length_c   1.000
_cell.angle_alpha   90.00
_cell.angle_beta   90.00
_cell.angle_gamma   90.00
#
_symmetry.space_group_name_H-M   'P 1'
#
loop_
_entity.id
_entity.type
_entity.pdbx_description
1 polymer ?
#
loop_
_entity_poly.entity_id
_entity_poly.type
_entity_poly.pdbx_seq_one_letter_code
_entity_poly.pdbx_strand_id
1 'polypeptide(L)'
;GDTRITLRGIRSLTGNNQPMLILDGVPISLGYLNSINPNDITDVTILKSASATAIYGPDGANGALVVTTKKGSRTKPQVSVGHTVQVERVSYMPKLQTQFGSGSSVDVFGYGVYDPIENQCYGDEFDGSLRQIGRDAPDGSQYLTEYRALPKEKLRFWNTGLTNQTDVSFSTGDFYLSVQNVLIQGIMPKDVNRRVSVHMSANKEYNKFRASYSINYTKGNYDVTAGSSFGNGRDYTVYWNLINTPMQIPVTRFKDWRNDFWASPNGYFNDYYSNPYFMIDNFRSVGRTEDIFGNFELNYKANSWLNITYRLGATISNGSAKSTAGALNYSDFAKASGKSIAQSGDIVAQVADGISNTSRINSEFFATIRKSFGDFKVEALVGTSFREDNTKNINVSSNNLAFPTLFNIIGRKGEPGASESNLKSRLARYFGKVSIGYNNWAFLEGTASYDINSRLAYFWDFDFNATNFFYPGVSASVILSEAIPALKNSKTISYLKLRGAISKTGNVNLGVQSLENTYGLGGGFPYGSLVGYTSGNVLRLPRYTPEFVKNNEIGFELGLLKNRISIEGTYYTQDNTDQIVQVAYSGATGFTSALLNAASFTNKGYEFDLKLTPLVKLGKVNIDFKANYTNQSNEVTKIIEGVDQLGIGNGNYVIVGKPAYTFQLTDYLRDDQGRVIVDKNTGYPTVDPTIKPFGQTQPEHLLGLNLNVSWKDLTFSAVADYRGGAQIYTGNLGTGMDFSGISKRSAQNSRQPFIFPNSSYWDGSKYVDNTDVYTAQGGYNFWSQAINTSANTNYLVSGDFWKIREVSLSYNVPAKWYGFAKNAIKGVNITVSGRNLFMFLPKTNEWTDPEFSNTTGNAQGVSGLDNTPPTRIFGASINISL
;
A
#
# COMPACT_ATOMS: atom_id res chain seq x y z
N GLY A 1 4.18 1.59 -6.09
CA GLY A 1 3.08 0.99 -5.31
C GLY A 1 2.22 2.07 -4.68
N ASP A 2 0.98 1.77 -4.40
CA ASP A 2 0.06 2.72 -3.78
C ASP A 2 0.49 3.04 -2.35
N THR A 3 0.46 4.32 -2.01
CA THR A 3 0.76 4.77 -0.64
C THR A 3 -0.44 4.48 0.25
N ARG A 4 -0.24 3.68 1.30
CA ARG A 4 -1.26 3.45 2.33
C ARG A 4 -0.93 4.25 3.59
N ILE A 5 -1.90 5.02 4.04
CA ILE A 5 -1.83 5.78 5.28
C ILE A 5 -2.97 5.31 6.19
N THR A 6 -2.69 5.03 7.45
CA THR A 6 -3.70 4.75 8.47
C THR A 6 -3.44 5.63 9.69
N LEU A 7 -4.52 6.13 10.29
CA LEU A 7 -4.46 6.95 11.49
C LEU A 7 -5.21 6.25 12.62
N ARG A 8 -4.52 5.92 13.72
CA ARG A 8 -5.09 5.24 14.90
C ARG A 8 -5.69 3.86 14.61
N GLY A 9 -5.01 3.07 13.76
CA GLY A 9 -5.42 1.71 13.42
C GLY A 9 -6.56 1.62 12.40
N ILE A 10 -7.20 0.47 12.36
CA ILE A 10 -8.25 0.11 11.43
C ILE A 10 -9.62 0.35 12.09
N ARG A 11 -10.60 0.83 11.35
CA ARG A 11 -11.96 1.12 11.83
C ARG A 11 -13.05 0.34 11.12
N SER A 12 -12.75 -0.13 9.92
CA SER A 12 -13.61 -1.04 9.17
C SER A 12 -12.82 -2.29 8.82
N LEU A 13 -13.43 -3.46 9.04
CA LEU A 13 -12.78 -4.75 8.73
C LEU A 13 -12.57 -4.95 7.23
N THR A 14 -13.52 -4.52 6.41
CA THR A 14 -13.49 -4.74 4.95
C THR A 14 -13.50 -3.45 4.15
N GLY A 15 -13.90 -2.32 4.76
CA GLY A 15 -14.02 -1.02 4.11
C GLY A 15 -12.71 -0.23 4.04
N ASN A 16 -12.82 0.99 3.52
CA ASN A 16 -11.68 1.90 3.42
C ASN A 16 -11.25 2.42 4.80
N ASN A 17 -9.99 2.26 5.15
CA ASN A 17 -9.36 2.75 6.38
C ASN A 17 -8.37 3.91 6.15
N GLN A 18 -8.26 4.38 4.92
CA GLN A 18 -7.36 5.49 4.60
C GLN A 18 -8.00 6.83 4.96
N PRO A 19 -7.21 7.81 5.43
CA PRO A 19 -7.71 9.16 5.71
C PRO A 19 -8.17 9.82 4.40
N MET A 20 -9.11 10.74 4.53
CA MET A 20 -9.53 11.59 3.43
C MET A 20 -8.41 12.56 3.05
N LEU A 21 -8.17 12.78 1.77
CA LEU A 21 -7.32 13.85 1.29
C LEU A 21 -8.15 15.09 1.02
N ILE A 22 -7.80 16.20 1.68
CA ILE A 22 -8.42 17.51 1.49
C ILE A 22 -7.42 18.41 0.79
N LEU A 23 -7.66 18.74 -0.46
CA LEU A 23 -6.80 19.64 -1.22
C LEU A 23 -7.46 21.02 -1.33
N ASP A 24 -6.83 22.03 -0.76
CA ASP A 24 -7.34 23.42 -0.72
C ASP A 24 -8.80 23.53 -0.24
N GLY A 25 -9.18 22.65 0.71
CA GLY A 25 -10.52 22.62 1.31
C GLY A 25 -11.53 21.69 0.61
N VAL A 26 -11.15 21.00 -0.47
CA VAL A 26 -12.04 20.07 -1.19
C VAL A 26 -11.61 18.62 -0.96
N PRO A 27 -12.57 17.72 -0.62
CA PRO A 27 -12.32 16.29 -0.49
C PRO A 27 -12.04 15.63 -1.84
N ILE A 28 -10.88 14.98 -1.94
CA ILE A 28 -10.49 14.15 -3.10
C ILE A 28 -10.03 12.77 -2.63
N SER A 29 -9.88 11.82 -3.53
CA SER A 29 -9.32 10.50 -3.18
C SER A 29 -7.84 10.59 -2.81
N LEU A 30 -7.42 9.82 -1.79
CA LEU A 30 -6.00 9.74 -1.40
C LEU A 30 -5.11 9.23 -2.54
N GLY A 31 -5.64 8.44 -3.47
CA GLY A 31 -4.91 7.98 -4.66
C GLY A 31 -4.32 9.12 -5.51
N TYR A 32 -4.93 10.31 -5.48
CA TYR A 32 -4.40 11.49 -6.18
C TYR A 32 -3.22 12.19 -5.49
N LEU A 33 -2.83 11.76 -4.27
CA LEU A 33 -1.68 12.34 -3.58
C LEU A 33 -0.40 12.26 -4.42
N ASN A 34 -0.21 11.16 -5.14
CA ASN A 34 0.94 10.96 -6.02
C ASN A 34 0.89 11.82 -7.31
N SER A 35 -0.27 12.39 -7.64
CA SER A 35 -0.46 13.28 -8.80
C SER A 35 -0.18 14.75 -8.46
N ILE A 36 -0.12 15.10 -7.18
CA ILE A 36 0.19 16.46 -6.73
C ILE A 36 1.70 16.69 -6.81
N ASN A 37 2.12 17.83 -7.39
CA ASN A 37 3.50 18.24 -7.35
C ASN A 37 3.89 18.64 -5.92
N PRO A 38 4.84 17.95 -5.24
CA PRO A 38 5.25 18.29 -3.89
C PRO A 38 5.77 19.73 -3.74
N ASN A 39 6.35 20.28 -4.81
CA ASN A 39 6.88 21.66 -4.82
C ASN A 39 5.77 22.73 -4.79
N ASP A 40 4.50 22.34 -5.06
CA ASP A 40 3.35 23.25 -4.95
C ASP A 40 2.72 23.25 -3.57
N ILE A 41 3.12 22.33 -2.67
CA ILE A 41 2.56 22.20 -1.32
C ILE A 41 3.20 23.26 -0.41
N THR A 42 2.34 23.97 0.32
CA THR A 42 2.76 24.94 1.35
C THR A 42 2.69 24.32 2.75
N ASP A 43 1.63 23.56 3.02
CA ASP A 43 1.38 22.97 4.34
C ASP A 43 0.63 21.65 4.22
N VAL A 44 0.91 20.76 5.18
CA VAL A 44 0.20 19.50 5.35
C VAL A 44 -0.18 19.35 6.81
N THR A 45 -1.48 19.38 7.08
CA THR A 45 -2.03 19.21 8.42
C THR A 45 -2.78 17.88 8.52
N ILE A 46 -2.54 17.12 9.60
CA ILE A 46 -3.25 15.87 9.88
C ILE A 46 -4.35 16.15 10.89
N LEU A 47 -5.61 15.97 10.46
CA LEU A 47 -6.76 16.00 11.35
C LEU A 47 -7.09 14.57 11.79
N LYS A 48 -6.97 14.33 13.10
CA LYS A 48 -7.32 13.03 13.68
C LYS A 48 -8.84 12.96 13.84
N SER A 49 -9.40 11.78 13.88
CA SER A 49 -10.80 11.38 13.69
C SER A 49 -11.89 12.37 14.09
N ALA A 50 -11.94 12.79 15.36
CA ALA A 50 -13.03 13.63 15.86
C ALA A 50 -13.12 15.00 15.15
N SER A 51 -11.98 15.66 14.96
CA SER A 51 -11.91 16.98 14.30
C SER A 51 -12.20 16.88 12.78
N ALA A 52 -11.76 15.80 12.13
CA ALA A 52 -12.00 15.60 10.71
C ALA A 52 -13.48 15.30 10.43
N THR A 53 -14.10 14.48 11.26
CA THR A 53 -15.51 14.09 11.09
C THR A 53 -16.47 15.25 11.29
N ALA A 54 -16.16 16.13 12.23
CA ALA A 54 -16.96 17.32 12.51
C ALA A 54 -17.12 18.21 11.27
N ILE A 55 -16.10 18.30 10.42
CA ILE A 55 -16.07 19.17 9.26
C ILE A 55 -16.43 18.41 7.97
N TYR A 56 -15.87 17.20 7.81
CA TYR A 56 -15.93 16.46 6.54
C TYR A 56 -16.86 15.24 6.56
N GLY A 57 -17.56 14.98 7.67
CA GLY A 57 -18.56 13.91 7.78
C GLY A 57 -17.96 12.50 7.81
N PRO A 58 -18.71 11.48 7.30
CA PRO A 58 -18.33 10.07 7.39
C PRO A 58 -16.98 9.75 6.77
N ASP A 59 -16.65 10.39 5.65
CA ASP A 59 -15.37 10.18 4.97
C ASP A 59 -14.18 10.64 5.83
N GLY A 60 -14.41 11.59 6.77
CA GLY A 60 -13.45 12.02 7.78
C GLY A 60 -13.33 11.07 8.98
N ALA A 61 -14.10 9.98 9.03
CA ALA A 61 -14.04 9.00 10.14
C ALA A 61 -12.62 8.45 10.34
N ASN A 62 -11.88 8.23 9.26
CA ASN A 62 -10.49 7.76 9.29
C ASN A 62 -9.46 8.89 9.49
N GLY A 63 -9.92 10.13 9.79
CA GLY A 63 -9.09 11.33 9.79
C GLY A 63 -8.98 11.96 8.42
N ALA A 64 -8.27 13.08 8.34
CA ALA A 64 -8.03 13.78 7.10
C ALA A 64 -6.58 14.29 7.00
N LEU A 65 -6.03 14.21 5.80
CA LEU A 65 -4.80 14.83 5.40
C LEU A 65 -5.15 16.11 4.64
N VAL A 66 -5.00 17.25 5.28
CA VAL A 66 -5.31 18.56 4.69
C VAL A 66 -4.05 19.12 4.04
N VAL A 67 -4.07 19.23 2.74
CA VAL A 67 -2.99 19.75 1.90
C VAL A 67 -3.39 21.12 1.38
N THR A 68 -2.55 22.11 1.66
CA THR A 68 -2.71 23.47 1.15
C THR A 68 -1.64 23.73 0.10
N THR A 69 -2.06 24.18 -1.07
CA THR A 69 -1.13 24.52 -2.17
C THR A 69 -0.69 25.97 -2.11
N LYS A 70 0.42 26.28 -2.81
CA LYS A 70 0.92 27.63 -3.00
C LYS A 70 -0.12 28.49 -3.72
N LYS A 71 -0.27 29.72 -3.25
CA LYS A 71 -1.10 30.78 -3.85
C LYS A 71 -0.20 31.94 -4.26
N GLY A 72 -0.72 32.86 -5.05
CA GLY A 72 0.02 34.06 -5.39
C GLY A 72 0.53 34.80 -4.16
N SER A 73 1.74 35.31 -4.25
CA SER A 73 2.39 36.10 -3.18
C SER A 73 2.24 37.58 -3.47
N ARG A 74 1.88 38.38 -2.46
CA ARG A 74 1.81 39.87 -2.59
C ARG A 74 3.17 40.54 -2.77
N THR A 75 4.25 39.78 -2.83
CA THR A 75 5.60 40.23 -3.14
C THR A 75 5.80 40.43 -4.66
N LYS A 76 6.98 40.88 -5.05
CA LYS A 76 7.37 41.03 -6.46
C LYS A 76 7.21 39.71 -7.21
N PRO A 77 6.93 39.73 -8.53
CA PRO A 77 6.91 38.51 -9.34
C PRO A 77 8.18 37.69 -9.16
N GLN A 78 8.02 36.39 -9.01
CA GLN A 78 9.11 35.43 -8.80
C GLN A 78 8.94 34.23 -9.73
N VAL A 79 10.02 33.89 -10.43
CA VAL A 79 10.12 32.63 -11.18
C VAL A 79 11.03 31.69 -10.40
N SER A 80 10.68 30.42 -10.29
CA SER A 80 11.55 29.39 -9.74
C SER A 80 11.69 28.24 -10.73
N VAL A 81 12.92 27.75 -10.90
CA VAL A 81 13.24 26.60 -11.73
C VAL A 81 13.95 25.57 -10.88
N GLY A 82 13.41 24.36 -10.86
CA GLY A 82 13.97 23.21 -10.15
C GLY A 82 14.29 22.07 -11.10
N HIS A 83 15.40 21.38 -10.87
CA HIS A 83 15.72 20.14 -11.55
C HIS A 83 16.21 19.11 -10.53
N THR A 84 15.64 17.88 -10.61
CA THR A 84 15.96 16.76 -9.71
C THR A 84 16.27 15.53 -10.54
N VAL A 85 17.39 14.89 -10.24
CA VAL A 85 17.77 13.59 -10.78
C VAL A 85 17.83 12.59 -9.63
N GLN A 86 17.19 11.43 -9.80
CA GLN A 86 17.21 10.34 -8.82
C GLN A 86 17.62 9.05 -9.49
N VAL A 87 18.45 8.28 -8.80
CA VAL A 87 18.94 6.96 -9.19
C VAL A 87 18.36 5.95 -8.21
N GLU A 88 17.70 4.92 -8.74
CA GLU A 88 17.04 3.87 -7.97
C GLU A 88 17.75 2.52 -8.17
N ARG A 89 17.98 1.79 -7.08
CA ARG A 89 18.61 0.47 -7.11
C ARG A 89 17.94 -0.49 -6.14
N VAL A 90 17.93 -1.78 -6.47
CA VAL A 90 17.45 -2.82 -5.57
C VAL A 90 18.22 -2.76 -4.23
N SER A 91 17.49 -2.76 -3.12
CA SER A 91 18.04 -2.65 -1.77
C SER A 91 18.07 -3.96 -1.00
N TYR A 92 17.14 -4.86 -1.30
CA TYR A 92 16.98 -6.12 -0.59
C TYR A 92 16.54 -7.22 -1.56
N MET A 93 17.08 -8.41 -1.36
CA MET A 93 16.66 -9.67 -1.99
C MET A 93 16.56 -10.72 -0.91
N PRO A 94 15.67 -11.72 -1.03
CA PRO A 94 15.64 -12.86 -0.12
C PRO A 94 17.00 -13.53 0.00
N LYS A 95 17.27 -14.19 1.13
CA LYS A 95 18.52 -14.92 1.32
C LYS A 95 18.48 -16.25 0.56
N LEU A 96 19.36 -16.39 -0.41
CA LEU A 96 19.46 -17.54 -1.30
C LEU A 96 20.61 -18.45 -0.88
N GLN A 97 20.49 -19.76 -1.14
CA GLN A 97 21.57 -20.72 -1.01
C GLN A 97 22.55 -20.61 -2.17
N THR A 98 23.79 -21.00 -1.99
CA THR A 98 24.88 -20.96 -2.98
C THR A 98 25.73 -22.25 -3.03
N GLN A 99 25.17 -23.35 -2.56
CA GLN A 99 25.88 -24.60 -2.37
C GLN A 99 25.47 -25.66 -3.39
N PHE A 100 24.17 -25.69 -3.76
CA PHE A 100 23.62 -26.75 -4.59
C PHE A 100 23.03 -26.18 -5.90
N GLY A 101 23.10 -27.00 -6.96
CA GLY A 101 22.52 -26.64 -8.27
C GLY A 101 21.19 -27.31 -8.58
N SER A 102 20.83 -27.30 -9.87
CA SER A 102 19.57 -27.84 -10.37
C SER A 102 19.40 -29.33 -10.10
N GLY A 103 18.17 -29.72 -9.76
CA GLY A 103 17.75 -31.10 -9.55
C GLY A 103 16.54 -31.21 -8.65
N SER A 104 15.76 -32.28 -8.82
CA SER A 104 14.56 -32.57 -8.02
C SER A 104 14.46 -34.03 -7.59
N SER A 105 15.57 -34.76 -7.69
CA SER A 105 15.67 -36.16 -7.34
C SER A 105 16.92 -36.45 -6.50
N VAL A 106 16.92 -37.62 -5.88
CA VAL A 106 18.06 -38.11 -5.09
C VAL A 106 18.46 -39.48 -5.62
N ASP A 107 19.73 -39.81 -5.46
CA ASP A 107 20.29 -41.14 -5.74
C ASP A 107 19.91 -42.16 -4.64
N VAL A 108 20.38 -43.38 -4.79
CA VAL A 108 20.14 -44.49 -3.83
C VAL A 108 20.73 -44.25 -2.44
N PHE A 109 21.64 -43.29 -2.33
CA PHE A 109 22.27 -42.89 -1.07
C PHE A 109 21.60 -41.64 -0.45
N GLY A 110 20.63 -41.02 -1.15
CA GLY A 110 19.93 -39.81 -0.69
C GLY A 110 20.62 -38.51 -1.10
N TYR A 111 21.66 -38.53 -1.93
CA TYR A 111 22.30 -37.32 -2.46
C TYR A 111 21.54 -36.76 -3.66
N GLY A 112 21.50 -35.43 -3.78
CA GLY A 112 20.86 -34.76 -4.90
C GLY A 112 21.52 -35.10 -6.22
N VAL A 113 20.72 -35.28 -7.27
CA VAL A 113 21.16 -35.56 -8.62
C VAL A 113 20.95 -34.33 -9.50
N TYR A 114 22.01 -33.95 -10.24
CA TYR A 114 21.92 -32.83 -11.21
C TYR A 114 20.93 -33.12 -12.33
N ASP A 115 20.08 -32.14 -12.64
CA ASP A 115 19.22 -32.15 -13.79
C ASP A 115 19.36 -30.83 -14.56
N PRO A 116 19.83 -30.84 -15.83
CA PRO A 116 20.07 -29.63 -16.60
C PRO A 116 18.83 -28.81 -16.93
N ILE A 117 17.62 -29.40 -16.87
CA ILE A 117 16.35 -28.76 -17.24
C ILE A 117 15.48 -28.40 -16.00
N GLU A 118 15.95 -28.77 -14.82
CA GLU A 118 15.17 -28.56 -13.59
C GLU A 118 15.36 -27.16 -13.02
N ASN A 119 14.29 -26.54 -12.52
CA ASN A 119 14.36 -25.27 -11.81
C ASN A 119 14.50 -25.43 -10.30
N GLN A 120 14.19 -26.59 -9.72
CA GLN A 120 14.48 -26.86 -8.32
C GLN A 120 15.99 -27.01 -8.12
N CYS A 121 16.45 -26.65 -6.94
CA CYS A 121 17.87 -26.58 -6.62
C CYS A 121 18.30 -27.71 -5.67
N TYR A 122 17.77 -28.91 -5.83
CA TYR A 122 18.08 -30.09 -5.03
C TYR A 122 19.07 -31.04 -5.70
N GLY A 123 19.81 -30.61 -6.73
CA GLY A 123 20.91 -31.32 -7.30
C GLY A 123 22.10 -31.44 -6.33
N ASP A 124 23.24 -31.95 -6.85
CA ASP A 124 24.48 -32.10 -6.11
C ASP A 124 25.18 -30.75 -5.81
N GLU A 125 26.22 -30.80 -4.99
CA GLU A 125 27.00 -29.60 -4.65
C GLU A 125 27.81 -29.09 -5.85
N PHE A 126 28.02 -27.79 -5.89
CA PHE A 126 28.85 -27.15 -6.90
C PHE A 126 30.32 -27.62 -6.79
N ASP A 127 30.87 -28.12 -7.90
CA ASP A 127 32.21 -28.69 -7.99
C ASP A 127 33.11 -27.99 -9.02
N GLY A 128 32.59 -27.00 -9.76
CA GLY A 128 33.32 -26.26 -10.78
C GLY A 128 33.50 -27.02 -12.12
N SER A 129 32.97 -28.24 -12.25
CA SER A 129 32.98 -28.98 -13.51
C SER A 129 32.19 -28.29 -14.60
N LEU A 130 32.47 -28.59 -15.88
CA LEU A 130 31.64 -28.16 -16.98
C LEU A 130 30.39 -29.04 -17.05
N ARG A 131 29.18 -28.41 -17.00
CA ARG A 131 27.92 -29.13 -17.10
C ARG A 131 26.97 -28.43 -18.10
N GLN A 132 26.14 -29.24 -18.71
CA GLN A 132 25.12 -28.77 -19.63
C GLN A 132 24.01 -28.01 -18.86
N ILE A 133 23.52 -26.92 -19.45
CA ILE A 133 22.32 -26.22 -19.00
C ILE A 133 21.27 -26.35 -20.11
N GLY A 134 20.06 -26.78 -19.75
CA GLY A 134 18.98 -26.99 -20.68
C GLY A 134 19.15 -28.24 -21.54
N ARG A 135 18.35 -28.32 -22.62
CA ARG A 135 18.38 -29.44 -23.61
C ARG A 135 19.39 -29.16 -24.67
N ASP A 136 19.72 -30.22 -25.42
CA ASP A 136 20.46 -30.11 -26.69
C ASP A 136 19.70 -29.21 -27.66
N ALA A 137 20.42 -28.48 -28.48
CA ALA A 137 19.85 -27.74 -29.60
C ALA A 137 19.47 -28.68 -30.74
N PRO A 138 18.67 -28.24 -31.74
CA PRO A 138 18.27 -29.08 -32.89
C PRO A 138 19.43 -29.67 -33.70
N ASP A 139 20.60 -29.06 -33.67
CA ASP A 139 21.82 -29.50 -34.34
C ASP A 139 22.71 -30.42 -33.45
N GLY A 140 22.24 -30.76 -32.23
CA GLY A 140 22.95 -31.56 -31.27
C GLY A 140 23.97 -30.79 -30.43
N SER A 141 24.12 -29.48 -30.59
CA SER A 141 24.99 -28.66 -29.75
C SER A 141 24.45 -28.52 -28.34
N GLN A 142 25.37 -28.37 -27.38
CA GLN A 142 25.07 -28.26 -25.96
C GLN A 142 25.56 -26.93 -25.42
N TYR A 143 24.79 -26.35 -24.48
CA TYR A 143 25.25 -25.19 -23.74
C TYR A 143 25.93 -25.64 -22.44
N LEU A 144 27.26 -25.57 -22.44
CA LEU A 144 28.07 -25.96 -21.29
C LEU A 144 28.53 -24.72 -20.50
N THR A 145 28.51 -24.80 -19.17
CA THR A 145 29.02 -23.76 -18.28
C THR A 145 29.64 -24.38 -17.01
N GLU A 146 30.46 -23.61 -16.31
CA GLU A 146 30.97 -23.99 -15.00
C GLU A 146 29.84 -24.21 -14.01
N TYR A 147 29.81 -25.35 -13.36
CA TYR A 147 28.87 -25.71 -12.31
C TYR A 147 29.25 -25.04 -10.99
N ARG A 148 28.90 -23.78 -10.87
CA ARG A 148 29.14 -22.92 -9.70
C ARG A 148 28.05 -21.91 -9.46
N ALA A 149 27.91 -21.41 -8.23
CA ALA A 149 26.97 -20.37 -7.92
C ALA A 149 27.33 -19.01 -8.55
N LEU A 150 26.34 -18.34 -9.12
CA LEU A 150 26.43 -17.00 -9.72
C LEU A 150 25.56 -15.99 -8.93
N PRO A 151 25.91 -15.63 -7.67
CA PRO A 151 24.99 -14.92 -6.75
C PRO A 151 24.63 -13.51 -7.20
N LYS A 152 25.36 -12.92 -8.15
CA LYS A 152 25.07 -11.56 -8.65
C LYS A 152 24.17 -11.54 -9.88
N GLU A 153 23.90 -12.67 -10.53
CA GLU A 153 23.14 -12.70 -11.79
C GLU A 153 21.70 -12.20 -11.65
N LYS A 154 21.03 -12.60 -10.55
CA LYS A 154 19.66 -12.13 -10.28
C LYS A 154 19.59 -10.62 -10.02
N LEU A 155 20.63 -10.03 -9.43
CA LEU A 155 20.70 -8.57 -9.25
C LEU A 155 21.05 -7.84 -10.55
N ARG A 156 21.85 -8.45 -11.44
CA ARG A 156 22.24 -7.86 -12.74
C ARG A 156 21.09 -7.78 -13.73
N PHE A 157 20.04 -8.55 -13.53
CA PHE A 157 18.81 -8.45 -14.33
C PHE A 157 18.17 -7.07 -14.21
N TRP A 158 18.15 -6.52 -12.98
CA TRP A 158 17.48 -5.25 -12.69
C TRP A 158 18.31 -4.07 -13.19
N ASN A 159 17.62 -3.13 -13.84
CA ASN A 159 18.24 -1.88 -14.22
C ASN A 159 18.54 -1.00 -12.99
N THR A 160 19.41 -0.04 -13.17
CA THR A 160 19.45 1.15 -12.35
C THR A 160 18.34 2.07 -12.85
N GLY A 161 17.30 2.26 -12.04
CA GLY A 161 16.20 3.16 -12.37
C GLY A 161 16.67 4.61 -12.37
N LEU A 162 16.10 5.44 -13.24
CA LEU A 162 16.43 6.86 -13.36
C LEU A 162 15.16 7.71 -13.39
N THR A 163 15.07 8.69 -12.48
CA THR A 163 14.02 9.70 -12.51
C THR A 163 14.61 11.06 -12.80
N ASN A 164 14.10 11.72 -13.84
CA ASN A 164 14.40 13.11 -14.18
C ASN A 164 13.13 13.95 -13.98
N GLN A 165 13.23 14.97 -13.14
CA GLN A 165 12.13 15.87 -12.84
C GLN A 165 12.58 17.31 -13.06
N THR A 166 11.75 18.08 -13.77
CA THR A 166 11.95 19.52 -13.97
C THR A 166 10.68 20.25 -13.56
N ASP A 167 10.83 21.28 -12.76
CA ASP A 167 9.77 22.11 -12.22
C ASP A 167 10.01 23.56 -12.59
N VAL A 168 8.98 24.24 -13.07
CA VAL A 168 9.01 25.70 -13.31
C VAL A 168 7.78 26.29 -12.65
N SER A 169 7.95 27.33 -11.85
CA SER A 169 6.83 28.03 -11.24
C SER A 169 6.95 29.54 -11.36
N PHE A 170 5.82 30.20 -11.48
CA PHE A 170 5.65 31.64 -11.50
C PHE A 170 4.65 32.07 -10.43
N SER A 171 5.03 33.03 -9.61
CA SER A 171 4.18 33.59 -8.55
C SER A 171 4.18 35.11 -8.65
N THR A 172 3.01 35.72 -8.63
CA THR A 172 2.84 37.18 -8.58
C THR A 172 1.52 37.52 -7.91
N GLY A 173 1.50 38.59 -7.11
CA GLY A 173 0.28 39.15 -6.52
C GLY A 173 -0.71 38.11 -6.02
N ASP A 174 -1.77 37.97 -6.79
CA ASP A 174 -2.88 37.06 -6.48
C ASP A 174 -2.86 35.76 -7.31
N PHE A 175 -1.80 35.50 -8.11
CA PHE A 175 -1.72 34.39 -9.07
C PHE A 175 -0.46 33.53 -8.89
N TYR A 176 -0.62 32.20 -8.99
CA TYR A 176 0.44 31.20 -9.01
C TYR A 176 0.22 30.22 -10.16
N LEU A 177 1.29 29.86 -10.85
CA LEU A 177 1.31 28.84 -11.90
C LEU A 177 2.56 27.98 -11.73
N SER A 178 2.42 26.67 -11.83
CA SER A 178 3.56 25.74 -11.92
C SER A 178 3.36 24.71 -13.01
N VAL A 179 4.46 24.24 -13.57
CA VAL A 179 4.51 23.14 -14.52
C VAL A 179 5.61 22.19 -14.08
N GLN A 180 5.30 20.91 -13.99
CA GLN A 180 6.26 19.84 -13.69
C GLN A 180 6.26 18.82 -14.82
N ASN A 181 7.44 18.35 -15.20
CA ASN A 181 7.65 17.22 -16.08
C ASN A 181 8.51 16.17 -15.37
N VAL A 182 8.06 14.93 -15.33
CA VAL A 182 8.74 13.80 -14.70
C VAL A 182 8.86 12.66 -15.70
N LEU A 183 10.07 12.15 -15.86
CA LEU A 183 10.36 10.94 -16.61
C LEU A 183 10.95 9.90 -15.65
N ILE A 184 10.33 8.75 -15.54
CA ILE A 184 10.77 7.63 -14.70
C ILE A 184 11.10 6.46 -15.62
N GLN A 185 12.34 6.00 -15.58
CA GLN A 185 12.77 4.72 -16.11
C GLN A 185 12.91 3.77 -14.92
N GLY A 186 12.10 2.71 -14.88
CA GLY A 186 12.02 1.81 -13.73
C GLY A 186 13.23 0.89 -13.56
N ILE A 187 13.30 0.20 -12.42
CA ILE A 187 14.28 -0.89 -12.21
C ILE A 187 13.95 -2.11 -13.07
N MET A 188 12.67 -2.36 -13.39
CA MET A 188 12.28 -3.35 -14.38
C MET A 188 12.75 -2.88 -15.76
N PRO A 189 13.53 -3.68 -16.49
CA PRO A 189 13.99 -3.27 -17.82
C PRO A 189 12.82 -2.90 -18.73
N LYS A 190 12.97 -1.81 -19.50
CA LYS A 190 11.99 -1.27 -20.46
C LYS A 190 10.75 -0.58 -19.83
N ASP A 191 10.54 -0.64 -18.53
CA ASP A 191 9.42 0.04 -17.92
C ASP A 191 9.68 1.55 -17.82
N VAL A 192 8.73 2.33 -18.35
CA VAL A 192 8.81 3.80 -18.42
C VAL A 192 7.48 4.42 -17.99
N ASN A 193 7.57 5.50 -17.23
CA ASN A 193 6.44 6.35 -16.87
C ASN A 193 6.80 7.81 -17.11
N ARG A 194 5.89 8.57 -17.74
CA ARG A 194 6.00 10.01 -17.94
C ARG A 194 4.81 10.71 -17.31
N ARG A 195 5.06 11.80 -16.59
CA ARG A 195 4.01 12.62 -16.00
C ARG A 195 4.29 14.09 -16.26
N VAL A 196 3.26 14.80 -16.71
CA VAL A 196 3.22 16.27 -16.77
C VAL A 196 2.12 16.75 -15.86
N SER A 197 2.43 17.69 -14.97
CA SER A 197 1.46 18.29 -14.06
C SER A 197 1.48 19.79 -14.22
N VAL A 198 0.31 20.41 -14.19
CA VAL A 198 0.11 21.88 -14.22
C VAL A 198 -0.76 22.24 -13.04
N HIS A 199 -0.30 23.15 -12.22
CA HIS A 199 -1.08 23.73 -11.13
C HIS A 199 -1.25 25.22 -11.33
N MET A 200 -2.47 25.71 -11.17
CA MET A 200 -2.82 27.12 -11.28
C MET A 200 -3.74 27.51 -10.12
N SER A 201 -3.41 28.60 -9.43
CA SER A 201 -4.28 29.13 -8.39
C SER A 201 -4.31 30.65 -8.42
N ALA A 202 -5.47 31.23 -8.09
CA ALA A 202 -5.60 32.66 -7.89
C ALA A 202 -6.57 32.99 -6.76
N ASN A 203 -6.42 34.19 -6.20
CA ASN A 203 -7.23 34.72 -5.13
C ASN A 203 -7.41 36.23 -5.31
N LYS A 204 -8.64 36.68 -5.41
CA LYS A 204 -8.98 38.08 -5.60
C LYS A 204 -10.00 38.54 -4.58
N GLU A 205 -9.71 39.65 -3.93
CA GLU A 205 -10.63 40.35 -3.04
C GLU A 205 -11.19 41.61 -3.73
N TYR A 206 -12.50 41.76 -3.66
CA TYR A 206 -13.18 42.94 -4.13
C TYR A 206 -14.29 43.34 -3.14
N ASN A 207 -14.10 44.43 -2.41
CA ASN A 207 -14.97 44.89 -1.33
C ASN A 207 -15.26 43.75 -0.31
N LYS A 208 -16.50 43.32 -0.23
CA LYS A 208 -16.99 42.25 0.67
C LYS A 208 -16.83 40.83 0.08
N PHE A 209 -16.47 40.74 -1.18
CA PHE A 209 -16.32 39.48 -1.89
C PHE A 209 -14.86 39.05 -1.99
N ARG A 210 -14.64 37.77 -1.80
CA ARG A 210 -13.37 37.13 -2.12
C ARG A 210 -13.67 35.91 -3.00
N ALA A 211 -13.06 35.87 -4.16
CA ALA A 211 -13.10 34.73 -5.05
C ALA A 211 -11.74 34.07 -5.10
N SER A 212 -11.68 32.75 -4.97
CA SER A 212 -10.44 32.00 -5.16
C SER A 212 -10.69 30.73 -5.97
N TYR A 213 -9.69 30.30 -6.73
CA TYR A 213 -9.71 29.02 -7.40
C TYR A 213 -8.34 28.34 -7.32
N SER A 214 -8.35 27.03 -7.42
CA SER A 214 -7.18 26.18 -7.55
C SER A 214 -7.51 25.05 -8.51
N ILE A 215 -6.70 24.83 -9.53
CA ILE A 215 -6.87 23.80 -10.55
C ILE A 215 -5.57 23.06 -10.73
N ASN A 216 -5.61 21.75 -10.68
CA ASN A 216 -4.53 20.83 -10.98
C ASN A 216 -4.92 19.98 -12.18
N TYR A 217 -4.06 19.91 -13.17
CA TYR A 217 -4.14 18.99 -14.29
C TYR A 217 -2.91 18.10 -14.31
N THR A 218 -3.10 16.80 -14.39
CA THR A 218 -2.01 15.84 -14.49
C THR A 218 -2.28 14.86 -15.62
N LYS A 219 -1.28 14.68 -16.47
CA LYS A 219 -1.29 13.67 -17.52
C LYS A 219 -0.14 12.70 -17.29
N GLY A 220 -0.50 11.41 -17.11
CA GLY A 220 0.43 10.30 -17.03
C GLY A 220 0.37 9.43 -18.27
N ASN A 221 1.52 8.94 -18.74
CA ASN A 221 1.60 7.89 -19.75
C ASN A 221 2.59 6.85 -19.23
N TYR A 222 2.25 5.57 -19.35
CA TYR A 222 3.12 4.48 -18.93
C TYR A 222 3.18 3.38 -19.98
N ASP A 223 4.33 2.71 -20.03
CA ASP A 223 4.56 1.47 -20.75
C ASP A 223 5.33 0.56 -19.79
N VAL A 224 4.67 -0.47 -19.27
CA VAL A 224 5.19 -1.33 -18.21
C VAL A 224 4.93 -2.79 -18.52
N THR A 225 5.72 -3.65 -17.90
CA THR A 225 5.49 -5.10 -17.94
C THR A 225 4.13 -5.44 -17.34
N ALA A 226 3.29 -6.16 -18.08
CA ALA A 226 1.99 -6.62 -17.60
C ALA A 226 2.16 -7.68 -16.49
N GLY A 227 1.17 -7.75 -15.60
CA GLY A 227 1.14 -8.77 -14.54
C GLY A 227 0.88 -10.18 -15.08
N SER A 228 1.13 -11.19 -14.26
CA SER A 228 1.04 -12.62 -14.59
C SER A 228 -0.34 -13.09 -15.04
N SER A 229 -1.40 -12.39 -14.71
CA SER A 229 -2.78 -12.76 -15.09
C SER A 229 -3.12 -12.46 -16.54
N PHE A 230 -2.24 -11.78 -17.28
CA PHE A 230 -2.41 -11.51 -18.69
C PHE A 230 -1.59 -12.50 -19.52
N GLY A 231 -2.25 -13.21 -20.41
CA GLY A 231 -1.56 -14.14 -21.33
C GLY A 231 -1.98 -15.55 -20.99
N ASN A 232 -2.18 -16.39 -20.44
CA ASN A 232 -2.57 -17.80 -20.27
C ASN A 232 -2.59 -18.28 -18.80
N GLY A 233 -2.27 -17.41 -17.85
CA GLY A 233 -2.17 -17.78 -16.43
C GLY A 233 -1.02 -18.77 -16.12
N ARG A 234 -0.06 -18.90 -17.05
CA ARG A 234 1.01 -19.91 -16.96
C ARG A 234 2.28 -19.40 -16.38
N ASP A 235 2.63 -18.18 -16.77
CA ASP A 235 3.83 -17.57 -16.27
C ASP A 235 3.55 -16.88 -14.95
N TYR A 236 4.35 -17.20 -13.99
CA TYR A 236 4.47 -16.44 -12.79
C TYR A 236 5.03 -15.06 -13.11
N THR A 237 5.12 -14.17 -12.13
CA THR A 237 5.73 -12.87 -12.35
C THR A 237 7.21 -12.98 -12.69
N VAL A 238 7.73 -11.94 -13.33
CA VAL A 238 9.16 -11.82 -13.63
C VAL A 238 10.01 -11.96 -12.35
N TYR A 239 9.53 -11.39 -11.24
CA TYR A 239 10.24 -11.48 -9.96
C TYR A 239 10.36 -12.92 -9.46
N TRP A 240 9.24 -13.67 -9.50
CA TRP A 240 9.26 -15.08 -9.08
C TRP A 240 10.12 -15.94 -10.00
N ASN A 241 9.98 -15.80 -11.33
CA ASN A 241 10.80 -16.56 -12.27
C ASN A 241 12.29 -16.31 -12.05
N LEU A 242 12.66 -15.06 -11.74
CA LEU A 242 14.04 -14.71 -11.43
C LEU A 242 14.52 -15.30 -10.10
N ILE A 243 13.72 -15.22 -9.03
CA ILE A 243 14.07 -15.80 -7.72
C ILE A 243 14.24 -17.31 -7.82
N ASN A 244 13.28 -17.97 -8.49
CA ASN A 244 13.23 -19.43 -8.60
C ASN A 244 14.27 -20.02 -9.57
N THR A 245 14.96 -19.21 -10.36
CA THR A 245 16.04 -19.64 -11.24
C THR A 245 17.22 -20.17 -10.40
N PRO A 246 17.77 -21.37 -10.66
CA PRO A 246 18.92 -21.92 -9.96
C PRO A 246 20.16 -21.01 -10.01
N MET A 247 21.04 -21.17 -9.02
CA MET A 247 22.16 -20.23 -8.82
C MET A 247 23.27 -20.36 -9.86
N GLN A 248 23.40 -21.48 -10.56
CA GLN A 248 24.39 -21.66 -11.65
C GLN A 248 23.92 -21.02 -12.97
N ILE A 249 22.69 -20.59 -13.08
CA ILE A 249 22.13 -20.10 -14.34
C ILE A 249 22.60 -18.67 -14.60
N PRO A 250 23.27 -18.39 -15.72
CA PRO A 250 23.73 -17.04 -16.09
C PRO A 250 22.60 -16.24 -16.72
N VAL A 251 21.69 -15.75 -15.91
CA VAL A 251 20.45 -15.08 -16.33
C VAL A 251 20.69 -14.00 -17.39
N THR A 252 21.74 -13.19 -17.23
CA THR A 252 22.03 -12.08 -18.14
C THR A 252 22.51 -12.53 -19.52
N ARG A 253 22.96 -13.77 -19.66
CA ARG A 253 23.31 -14.40 -20.95
C ARG A 253 22.07 -14.61 -21.82
N PHE A 254 20.91 -14.81 -21.25
CA PHE A 254 19.67 -15.11 -21.95
C PHE A 254 18.88 -13.86 -22.39
N LYS A 255 19.55 -12.71 -22.54
CA LYS A 255 18.93 -11.44 -22.93
C LYS A 255 18.45 -11.42 -24.38
N ASP A 256 19.21 -12.02 -25.29
CA ASP A 256 18.87 -12.05 -26.73
C ASP A 256 18.00 -13.26 -27.08
N TRP A 257 16.80 -13.29 -26.51
CA TRP A 257 15.87 -14.38 -26.70
C TRP A 257 15.33 -14.53 -28.14
N ARG A 258 15.56 -13.53 -29.01
CA ARG A 258 15.09 -13.55 -30.38
C ARG A 258 16.06 -14.29 -31.33
N ASN A 259 17.36 -14.20 -31.07
CA ASN A 259 18.39 -14.70 -31.97
C ASN A 259 19.18 -15.87 -31.38
N ASP A 260 19.15 -16.08 -30.08
CA ASP A 260 19.85 -17.15 -29.40
C ASP A 260 18.90 -18.28 -29.02
N PHE A 261 19.16 -19.48 -29.51
CA PHE A 261 18.31 -20.65 -29.23
C PHE A 261 18.09 -20.87 -27.73
N TRP A 262 19.17 -20.90 -26.93
CA TRP A 262 19.04 -21.17 -25.49
C TRP A 262 18.41 -20.02 -24.68
N ALA A 263 18.39 -18.82 -25.23
CA ALA A 263 17.66 -17.72 -24.63
C ALA A 263 16.18 -17.68 -25.08
N SER A 264 15.87 -18.26 -26.25
CA SER A 264 14.51 -18.31 -26.78
C SER A 264 13.61 -19.22 -25.94
N PRO A 265 12.28 -19.01 -25.93
CA PRO A 265 11.36 -19.92 -25.25
C PRO A 265 11.50 -21.39 -25.68
N ASN A 266 11.94 -21.67 -26.92
CA ASN A 266 12.16 -23.02 -27.41
C ASN A 266 13.32 -23.74 -26.74
N GLY A 267 14.39 -23.02 -26.39
CA GLY A 267 15.63 -23.58 -25.85
C GLY A 267 15.95 -23.13 -24.41
N TYR A 268 15.13 -22.25 -23.79
CA TYR A 268 15.36 -21.80 -22.43
C TYR A 268 15.43 -22.99 -21.46
N PHE A 269 16.37 -22.96 -20.50
CA PHE A 269 16.85 -24.13 -19.79
C PHE A 269 15.77 -24.96 -19.10
N ASN A 270 14.77 -24.34 -18.47
CA ASN A 270 13.73 -25.06 -17.72
C ASN A 270 12.41 -25.17 -18.49
N ASP A 271 11.56 -26.11 -18.06
CA ASP A 271 10.27 -26.39 -18.68
C ASP A 271 9.10 -25.69 -18.01
N TYR A 272 9.31 -25.02 -16.88
CA TYR A 272 8.21 -24.53 -16.02
C TYR A 272 8.02 -23.02 -16.13
N TYR A 273 9.07 -22.24 -16.39
CA TYR A 273 9.04 -20.79 -16.43
C TYR A 273 9.63 -20.24 -17.72
N SER A 274 9.04 -19.16 -18.19
CA SER A 274 9.59 -18.43 -19.33
C SER A 274 10.81 -17.60 -18.94
N ASN A 275 11.70 -17.36 -19.92
CA ASN A 275 12.80 -16.44 -19.77
C ASN A 275 12.30 -15.04 -19.35
N PRO A 276 12.80 -14.45 -18.25
CA PRO A 276 12.38 -13.13 -17.80
C PRO A 276 12.50 -12.03 -18.85
N TYR A 277 13.49 -12.08 -19.74
CA TYR A 277 13.65 -11.12 -20.83
C TYR A 277 12.60 -11.29 -21.95
N PHE A 278 12.15 -12.52 -22.21
CA PHE A 278 10.99 -12.77 -23.07
C PHE A 278 9.74 -12.17 -22.44
N MET A 279 9.52 -12.38 -21.15
CA MET A 279 8.32 -11.90 -20.46
C MET A 279 8.18 -10.38 -20.54
N ILE A 280 9.25 -9.63 -20.22
CA ILE A 280 9.21 -8.15 -20.23
C ILE A 280 9.01 -7.56 -21.63
N ASP A 281 9.32 -8.33 -22.69
CA ASP A 281 9.10 -7.94 -24.08
C ASP A 281 7.71 -8.31 -24.59
N ASN A 282 7.23 -9.48 -24.18
CA ASN A 282 6.04 -10.09 -24.74
C ASN A 282 4.74 -9.68 -24.03
N PHE A 283 4.82 -9.37 -22.74
CA PHE A 283 3.66 -8.99 -21.93
C PHE A 283 3.76 -7.53 -21.54
N ARG A 284 2.98 -6.66 -22.19
CA ARG A 284 3.04 -5.21 -21.98
C ARG A 284 1.69 -4.63 -21.59
N SER A 285 1.71 -3.59 -20.75
CA SER A 285 0.58 -2.73 -20.45
C SER A 285 0.97 -1.30 -20.75
N VAL A 286 0.29 -0.69 -21.74
CA VAL A 286 0.48 0.71 -22.13
C VAL A 286 -0.78 1.49 -21.78
N GLY A 287 -0.63 2.60 -21.08
CA GLY A 287 -1.80 3.36 -20.68
C GLY A 287 -1.55 4.85 -20.51
N ARG A 288 -2.66 5.54 -20.33
CA ARG A 288 -2.73 6.97 -20.11
C ARG A 288 -3.72 7.28 -19.00
N THR A 289 -3.38 8.23 -18.15
CA THR A 289 -4.26 8.85 -17.17
C THR A 289 -4.30 10.35 -17.38
N GLU A 290 -5.46 10.96 -17.26
CA GLU A 290 -5.67 12.42 -17.27
C GLU A 290 -6.56 12.79 -16.10
N ASP A 291 -5.98 13.48 -15.12
CA ASP A 291 -6.64 13.88 -13.90
C ASP A 291 -6.79 15.40 -13.85
N ILE A 292 -8.00 15.87 -13.60
CA ILE A 292 -8.31 17.28 -13.32
C ILE A 292 -8.96 17.31 -11.94
N PHE A 293 -8.39 18.05 -11.02
CA PHE A 293 -9.00 18.31 -9.74
C PHE A 293 -8.80 19.76 -9.34
N GLY A 294 -9.86 20.36 -8.85
CA GLY A 294 -9.83 21.77 -8.50
C GLY A 294 -11.04 22.24 -7.74
N ASN A 295 -10.93 23.45 -7.27
CA ASN A 295 -12.01 24.13 -6.57
C ASN A 295 -12.19 25.57 -7.04
N PHE A 296 -13.40 26.03 -6.78
CA PHE A 296 -13.77 27.43 -6.82
C PHE A 296 -14.46 27.79 -5.51
N GLU A 297 -14.01 28.85 -4.83
CA GLU A 297 -14.59 29.32 -3.58
C GLU A 297 -14.99 30.80 -3.74
N LEU A 298 -16.23 31.10 -3.39
CA LEU A 298 -16.75 32.45 -3.27
C LEU A 298 -17.12 32.71 -1.81
N ASN A 299 -16.51 33.72 -1.24
CA ASN A 299 -16.71 34.14 0.13
C ASN A 299 -17.29 35.55 0.16
N TYR A 300 -18.37 35.75 0.93
CA TYR A 300 -19.04 37.03 1.14
C TYR A 300 -19.04 37.43 2.59
N LYS A 301 -18.30 38.49 2.93
CA LYS A 301 -18.31 39.12 4.25
C LYS A 301 -19.55 40.05 4.36
N ALA A 302 -20.68 39.49 4.79
CA ALA A 302 -21.92 40.24 4.89
C ALA A 302 -21.75 41.42 5.88
N ASN A 303 -21.11 41.15 7.04
CA ASN A 303 -20.73 42.14 8.02
C ASN A 303 -19.53 41.59 8.85
N SER A 304 -19.18 42.24 9.97
CA SER A 304 -18.02 41.89 10.82
C SER A 304 -18.15 40.53 11.53
N TRP A 305 -19.36 40.02 11.69
CA TRP A 305 -19.66 38.79 12.42
C TRP A 305 -20.20 37.66 11.54
N LEU A 306 -20.63 37.92 10.30
CA LEU A 306 -21.22 36.91 9.39
C LEU A 306 -20.45 36.83 8.10
N ASN A 307 -20.00 35.63 7.81
CA ASN A 307 -19.30 35.26 6.59
C ASN A 307 -20.03 34.10 5.92
N ILE A 308 -20.35 34.21 4.64
CA ILE A 308 -21.06 33.21 3.85
C ILE A 308 -20.10 32.70 2.79
N THR A 309 -19.99 31.39 2.68
CA THR A 309 -19.07 30.73 1.72
C THR A 309 -19.83 29.73 0.87
N TYR A 310 -19.61 29.81 -0.44
CA TYR A 310 -19.94 28.75 -1.38
C TYR A 310 -18.66 28.16 -1.95
N ARG A 311 -18.56 26.84 -1.96
CA ARG A 311 -17.42 26.10 -2.51
C ARG A 311 -17.90 25.02 -3.47
N LEU A 312 -17.31 25.00 -4.67
CA LEU A 312 -17.52 23.97 -5.67
C LEU A 312 -16.20 23.26 -5.92
N GLY A 313 -16.16 21.95 -5.66
CA GLY A 313 -15.04 21.09 -5.97
C GLY A 313 -15.38 20.13 -7.09
N ALA A 314 -14.43 19.88 -7.98
CA ALA A 314 -14.56 18.89 -9.04
C ALA A 314 -13.30 18.03 -9.14
N THR A 315 -13.49 16.72 -9.33
CA THR A 315 -12.46 15.77 -9.69
C THR A 315 -12.93 15.00 -10.90
N ILE A 316 -12.13 14.97 -11.96
CA ILE A 316 -12.39 14.21 -13.18
C ILE A 316 -11.13 13.40 -13.47
N SER A 317 -11.27 12.08 -13.64
CA SER A 317 -10.18 11.20 -14.00
C SER A 317 -10.57 10.35 -15.20
N ASN A 318 -9.76 10.39 -16.26
CA ASN A 318 -9.93 9.61 -17.46
C ASN A 318 -8.72 8.71 -17.61
N GLY A 319 -8.93 7.40 -17.54
CA GLY A 319 -7.91 6.39 -17.74
C GLY A 319 -8.16 5.55 -18.97
N SER A 320 -7.10 5.17 -19.67
CA SER A 320 -7.16 4.12 -20.69
C SER A 320 -5.93 3.22 -20.54
N ALA A 321 -6.12 1.92 -20.71
CA ALA A 321 -5.04 0.94 -20.63
C ALA A 321 -5.24 -0.14 -21.68
N LYS A 322 -4.17 -0.43 -22.42
CA LYS A 322 -4.11 -1.55 -23.36
C LYS A 322 -3.06 -2.54 -22.88
N SER A 323 -3.49 -3.74 -22.57
CA SER A 323 -2.61 -4.86 -22.24
C SER A 323 -2.52 -5.81 -23.41
N THR A 324 -1.29 -6.31 -23.69
CA THR A 324 -1.00 -7.15 -24.83
C THR A 324 -0.13 -8.33 -24.42
N ALA A 325 -0.41 -9.50 -25.03
CA ALA A 325 0.49 -10.64 -25.04
C ALA A 325 0.79 -11.03 -26.48
N GLY A 326 2.07 -11.11 -26.86
CA GLY A 326 2.48 -11.56 -28.19
C GLY A 326 2.30 -13.08 -28.35
N ALA A 327 2.07 -13.54 -29.55
CA ALA A 327 2.04 -14.98 -29.86
C ALA A 327 3.43 -15.60 -29.72
N LEU A 328 3.45 -16.83 -29.27
CA LEU A 328 4.60 -17.73 -29.34
C LEU A 328 4.12 -19.10 -29.83
N ASN A 329 4.61 -19.54 -30.99
CA ASN A 329 4.46 -20.91 -31.41
C ASN A 329 5.76 -21.66 -31.13
N TYR A 330 5.68 -22.68 -30.28
CA TYR A 330 6.82 -23.56 -30.07
C TYR A 330 7.22 -24.27 -31.36
N SER A 331 8.52 -24.42 -31.60
CA SER A 331 9.05 -25.20 -32.72
C SER A 331 8.66 -26.66 -32.57
N ASP A 332 8.68 -27.40 -33.70
CA ASP A 332 8.41 -28.85 -33.72
C ASP A 332 9.41 -29.59 -32.82
N PHE A 333 10.66 -29.14 -32.78
CA PHE A 333 11.67 -29.67 -31.90
C PHE A 333 11.29 -29.50 -30.41
N ALA A 334 10.89 -28.29 -29.97
CA ALA A 334 10.45 -28.04 -28.63
C ALA A 334 9.19 -28.83 -28.25
N LYS A 335 8.26 -29.01 -29.19
CA LYS A 335 7.06 -29.86 -29.03
C LYS A 335 7.44 -31.33 -28.88
N ALA A 336 8.33 -31.84 -29.72
CA ALA A 336 8.81 -33.22 -29.67
C ALA A 336 9.58 -33.51 -28.37
N SER A 337 10.33 -32.55 -27.85
CA SER A 337 11.05 -32.67 -26.55
C SER A 337 10.17 -32.55 -25.29
N GLY A 338 8.86 -32.33 -25.46
CA GLY A 338 7.91 -32.18 -24.36
C GLY A 338 7.89 -30.80 -23.73
N LYS A 339 8.73 -29.85 -24.11
CA LYS A 339 8.81 -28.50 -23.52
C LYS A 339 7.49 -27.75 -23.56
N SER A 340 6.81 -27.83 -24.73
CA SER A 340 5.50 -27.15 -24.89
C SER A 340 4.39 -27.76 -23.99
N ILE A 341 4.53 -29.03 -23.61
CA ILE A 341 3.55 -29.69 -22.71
C ILE A 341 3.70 -29.11 -21.28
N ALA A 342 4.93 -29.01 -20.77
CA ALA A 342 5.20 -28.43 -19.46
C ALA A 342 4.79 -26.96 -19.39
N GLN A 343 4.98 -26.22 -20.50
CA GLN A 343 4.52 -24.83 -20.65
C GLN A 343 3.04 -24.73 -21.07
N SER A 344 2.29 -25.86 -21.15
CA SER A 344 0.88 -25.96 -21.58
C SER A 344 0.59 -25.49 -23.03
N GLY A 345 1.56 -25.56 -23.96
CA GLY A 345 1.43 -25.31 -25.38
C GLY A 345 1.73 -23.88 -25.86
N ASP A 346 1.37 -23.56 -27.05
CA ASP A 346 1.62 -22.26 -27.69
C ASP A 346 0.92 -21.11 -26.99
N ILE A 347 1.53 -19.92 -26.98
CA ILE A 347 0.91 -18.68 -26.53
C ILE A 347 0.21 -18.03 -27.71
N VAL A 348 -1.08 -17.80 -27.60
CA VAL A 348 -1.84 -17.05 -28.61
C VAL A 348 -1.76 -15.55 -28.31
N ALA A 349 -1.74 -14.74 -29.38
CA ALA A 349 -1.74 -13.29 -29.24
C ALA A 349 -3.06 -12.82 -28.59
N GLN A 350 -2.95 -11.96 -27.62
CA GLN A 350 -4.08 -11.44 -26.82
C GLN A 350 -4.03 -9.92 -26.72
N VAL A 351 -5.19 -9.31 -26.56
CA VAL A 351 -5.34 -7.89 -26.27
C VAL A 351 -6.50 -7.66 -25.34
N ALA A 352 -6.31 -6.78 -24.36
CA ALA A 352 -7.37 -6.18 -23.57
C ALA A 352 -7.24 -4.66 -23.65
N ASP A 353 -8.35 -3.97 -23.87
CA ASP A 353 -8.41 -2.51 -23.98
C ASP A 353 -9.51 -1.98 -23.07
N GLY A 354 -9.14 -1.14 -22.11
CA GLY A 354 -10.02 -0.66 -21.05
C GLY A 354 -10.04 0.86 -20.97
N ILE A 355 -11.21 1.41 -20.67
CA ILE A 355 -11.43 2.83 -20.39
C ILE A 355 -12.14 2.96 -19.06
N SER A 356 -11.67 3.87 -18.20
CA SER A 356 -12.28 4.24 -16.94
C SER A 356 -12.46 5.75 -16.88
N ASN A 357 -13.71 6.20 -16.70
CA ASN A 357 -14.05 7.59 -16.49
C ASN A 357 -14.67 7.75 -15.11
N THR A 358 -14.06 8.55 -14.26
CA THR A 358 -14.56 8.83 -12.91
C THR A 358 -14.74 10.34 -12.74
N SER A 359 -15.87 10.76 -12.19
CA SER A 359 -16.09 12.14 -11.81
C SER A 359 -16.69 12.24 -10.42
N ARG A 360 -16.24 13.24 -9.67
CA ARG A 360 -16.79 13.66 -8.39
C ARG A 360 -17.05 15.14 -8.43
N ILE A 361 -18.26 15.54 -8.08
CA ILE A 361 -18.63 16.94 -7.86
C ILE A 361 -19.03 17.08 -6.41
N ASN A 362 -18.47 18.08 -5.74
CA ASN A 362 -18.78 18.43 -4.36
C ASN A 362 -19.19 19.90 -4.29
N SER A 363 -20.40 20.19 -3.82
CA SER A 363 -20.94 21.53 -3.68
C SER A 363 -21.23 21.78 -2.20
N GLU A 364 -20.65 22.81 -1.64
CA GLU A 364 -20.79 23.18 -0.22
C GLU A 364 -21.24 24.61 -0.08
N PHE A 365 -22.23 24.84 0.80
CA PHE A 365 -22.68 26.15 1.19
C PHE A 365 -22.73 26.24 2.71
N PHE A 366 -22.03 27.22 3.30
CA PHE A 366 -22.01 27.37 4.74
C PHE A 366 -21.86 28.82 5.18
N ALA A 367 -22.41 29.12 6.36
CA ALA A 367 -22.28 30.39 7.02
C ALA A 367 -21.45 30.24 8.30
N THR A 368 -20.54 31.18 8.53
CA THR A 368 -19.72 31.25 9.74
C THR A 368 -20.09 32.54 10.46
N ILE A 369 -20.47 32.41 11.74
CA ILE A 369 -20.84 33.48 12.64
C ILE A 369 -19.77 33.60 13.71
N ARG A 370 -19.17 34.77 13.90
CA ARG A 370 -18.17 35.04 14.94
C ARG A 370 -18.59 36.28 15.70
N LYS A 371 -18.84 36.13 17.01
CA LYS A 371 -19.23 37.26 17.88
C LYS A 371 -18.64 37.10 19.28
N SER A 372 -18.23 38.22 19.83
CA SER A 372 -17.80 38.29 21.24
C SER A 372 -18.87 38.92 22.09
N PHE A 373 -19.10 38.36 23.30
CA PHE A 373 -20.04 38.82 24.30
C PHE A 373 -19.30 38.91 25.64
N GLY A 374 -18.76 40.08 25.98
CA GLY A 374 -17.85 40.20 27.11
C GLY A 374 -16.65 39.27 27.00
N ASP A 375 -16.48 38.41 27.99
CA ASP A 375 -15.38 37.41 28.05
C ASP A 375 -15.61 36.18 27.19
N PHE A 376 -16.80 36.04 26.61
CA PHE A 376 -17.14 34.89 25.73
C PHE A 376 -16.91 35.21 24.25
N LYS A 377 -16.28 34.29 23.59
CA LYS A 377 -16.16 34.28 22.11
C LYS A 377 -16.94 33.09 21.57
N VAL A 378 -17.91 33.40 20.72
CA VAL A 378 -18.76 32.37 20.08
C VAL A 378 -18.43 32.33 18.60
N GLU A 379 -18.10 31.12 18.12
CA GLU A 379 -18.03 30.81 16.70
C GLU A 379 -19.08 29.72 16.38
N ALA A 380 -19.97 29.99 15.44
CA ALA A 380 -20.91 29.00 14.93
C ALA A 380 -20.72 28.85 13.42
N LEU A 381 -20.79 27.62 12.96
CA LEU A 381 -20.78 27.28 11.53
C LEU A 381 -22.00 26.38 11.27
N VAL A 382 -22.76 26.69 10.22
CA VAL A 382 -23.87 25.85 9.75
C VAL A 382 -23.81 25.78 8.23
N GLY A 383 -24.02 24.59 7.70
CA GLY A 383 -23.93 24.41 6.27
C GLY A 383 -24.54 23.12 5.75
N THR A 384 -24.52 23.02 4.43
CA THR A 384 -24.91 21.84 3.67
C THR A 384 -23.84 21.50 2.64
N SER A 385 -23.71 20.21 2.35
CA SER A 385 -22.82 19.69 1.32
C SER A 385 -23.58 18.66 0.49
N PHE A 386 -23.40 18.72 -0.81
CA PHE A 386 -23.91 17.74 -1.76
C PHE A 386 -22.74 17.18 -2.59
N ARG A 387 -22.66 15.85 -2.66
CA ARG A 387 -21.65 15.13 -3.46
C ARG A 387 -22.32 14.15 -4.41
N GLU A 388 -21.83 14.13 -5.64
CA GLU A 388 -22.17 13.13 -6.65
C GLU A 388 -20.89 12.48 -7.15
N ASP A 389 -20.84 11.15 -7.08
CA ASP A 389 -19.79 10.32 -7.64
C ASP A 389 -20.34 9.52 -8.83
N ASN A 390 -19.67 9.58 -9.98
CA ASN A 390 -19.97 8.76 -11.15
C ASN A 390 -18.71 8.03 -11.59
N THR A 391 -18.86 6.75 -11.93
CA THR A 391 -17.79 5.94 -12.53
C THR A 391 -18.36 5.13 -13.67
N LYS A 392 -17.73 5.22 -14.84
CA LYS A 392 -18.02 4.39 -16.00
C LYS A 392 -16.76 3.64 -16.41
N ASN A 393 -16.86 2.31 -16.44
CA ASN A 393 -15.78 1.45 -16.93
C ASN A 393 -16.29 0.66 -18.14
N ILE A 394 -15.47 0.60 -19.17
CA ILE A 394 -15.68 -0.27 -20.34
C ILE A 394 -14.38 -1.06 -20.52
N ASN A 395 -14.48 -2.36 -20.67
CA ASN A 395 -13.36 -3.23 -20.98
C ASN A 395 -13.75 -4.17 -22.11
N VAL A 396 -12.87 -4.29 -23.11
CA VAL A 396 -13.01 -5.24 -24.20
C VAL A 396 -11.73 -6.06 -24.33
N SER A 397 -11.85 -7.36 -24.59
CA SER A 397 -10.69 -8.23 -24.68
C SER A 397 -10.87 -9.31 -25.74
N SER A 398 -9.76 -9.82 -26.25
CA SER A 398 -9.71 -11.00 -27.06
C SER A 398 -8.53 -11.86 -26.64
N ASN A 399 -8.83 -13.13 -26.41
CA ASN A 399 -7.84 -14.14 -26.05
C ASN A 399 -7.21 -14.82 -27.28
N ASN A 400 -7.57 -14.40 -28.51
CA ASN A 400 -6.97 -14.91 -29.76
C ASN A 400 -7.10 -13.86 -30.86
N LEU A 401 -5.98 -13.58 -31.54
CA LEU A 401 -5.92 -12.64 -32.65
C LEU A 401 -5.54 -13.37 -33.97
N ALA A 402 -6.17 -12.96 -35.07
CA ALA A 402 -5.87 -13.47 -36.42
C ALA A 402 -4.47 -13.02 -36.88
N PHE A 403 -4.07 -11.81 -36.49
CA PHE A 403 -2.77 -11.23 -36.81
C PHE A 403 -1.99 -11.04 -35.51
N PRO A 404 -1.00 -11.92 -35.20
CA PRO A 404 -0.31 -11.97 -33.92
C PRO A 404 0.45 -10.70 -33.53
N THR A 405 0.75 -9.83 -34.48
CA THR A 405 1.48 -8.57 -34.29
C THR A 405 0.58 -7.33 -34.26
N LEU A 406 -0.71 -7.50 -34.60
CA LEU A 406 -1.69 -6.41 -34.59
C LEU A 406 -2.59 -6.51 -33.37
N PHE A 407 -2.21 -5.82 -32.29
CA PHE A 407 -2.96 -5.79 -31.03
C PHE A 407 -4.17 -4.86 -31.12
N ASN A 408 -5.19 -5.30 -31.85
CA ASN A 408 -6.45 -4.60 -32.04
C ASN A 408 -7.62 -5.59 -31.95
N ILE A 409 -8.69 -5.19 -31.23
CA ILE A 409 -9.89 -6.03 -31.03
C ILE A 409 -10.56 -6.43 -32.36
N ILE A 410 -10.43 -5.61 -33.42
CA ILE A 410 -10.99 -5.96 -34.74
C ILE A 410 -10.37 -7.24 -35.33
N GLY A 411 -9.10 -7.53 -34.96
CA GLY A 411 -8.39 -8.74 -35.40
C GLY A 411 -8.72 -10.00 -34.59
N ARG A 412 -9.73 -9.96 -33.72
CA ARG A 412 -10.10 -11.10 -32.90
C ARG A 412 -10.56 -12.32 -33.68
N LYS A 413 -10.28 -13.48 -33.13
CA LYS A 413 -10.92 -14.75 -33.47
C LYS A 413 -11.93 -15.09 -32.39
N GLY A 414 -13.19 -15.26 -32.79
CA GLY A 414 -14.30 -15.50 -31.84
C GLY A 414 -14.89 -14.24 -31.25
N GLU A 415 -15.79 -14.43 -30.29
CA GLU A 415 -16.49 -13.36 -29.61
C GLU A 415 -15.54 -12.63 -28.64
N PRO A 416 -15.62 -11.28 -28.56
CA PRO A 416 -14.83 -10.52 -27.61
C PRO A 416 -15.38 -10.69 -26.19
N GLY A 417 -14.50 -10.76 -25.20
CA GLY A 417 -14.89 -10.46 -23.83
C GLY A 417 -15.24 -8.97 -23.73
N ALA A 418 -16.42 -8.64 -23.21
CA ALA A 418 -16.85 -7.27 -23.04
C ALA A 418 -17.53 -7.08 -21.69
N SER A 419 -17.25 -5.98 -21.04
CA SER A 419 -17.92 -5.57 -19.80
C SER A 419 -18.11 -4.07 -19.76
N GLU A 420 -19.25 -3.63 -19.24
CA GLU A 420 -19.56 -2.25 -18.92
C GLU A 420 -20.09 -2.15 -17.50
N SER A 421 -19.65 -1.15 -16.76
CA SER A 421 -20.26 -0.79 -15.49
C SER A 421 -20.48 0.72 -15.40
N ASN A 422 -21.65 1.12 -14.91
CA ASN A 422 -22.02 2.49 -14.61
C ASN A 422 -22.45 2.58 -13.16
N LEU A 423 -21.66 3.26 -12.34
CA LEU A 423 -21.87 3.39 -10.91
C LEU A 423 -22.12 4.85 -10.55
N LYS A 424 -23.22 5.13 -9.90
CA LYS A 424 -23.56 6.47 -9.46
C LYS A 424 -23.97 6.45 -7.99
N SER A 425 -23.39 7.34 -7.19
CA SER A 425 -23.80 7.55 -5.80
C SER A 425 -23.91 9.02 -5.44
N ARG A 426 -24.77 9.33 -4.48
CA ARG A 426 -25.02 10.67 -3.97
C ARG A 426 -24.98 10.69 -2.45
N LEU A 427 -24.44 11.76 -1.92
CA LEU A 427 -24.41 12.05 -0.49
C LEU A 427 -24.84 13.50 -0.29
N ALA A 428 -25.89 13.69 0.50
CA ALA A 428 -26.27 15.00 1.01
C ALA A 428 -25.99 15.06 2.50
N ARG A 429 -25.48 16.17 2.99
CA ARG A 429 -25.13 16.36 4.39
C ARG A 429 -25.56 17.75 4.86
N TYR A 430 -26.10 17.80 6.08
CA TYR A 430 -26.33 19.00 6.84
C TYR A 430 -25.43 18.95 8.09
N PHE A 431 -24.69 20.01 8.36
CA PHE A 431 -23.71 20.01 9.44
C PHE A 431 -23.68 21.33 10.18
N GLY A 432 -23.34 21.24 11.46
CA GLY A 432 -23.16 22.39 12.30
C GLY A 432 -22.08 22.20 13.34
N LYS A 433 -21.47 23.32 13.72
CA LYS A 433 -20.46 23.41 14.76
C LYS A 433 -20.69 24.69 15.56
N VAL A 434 -20.62 24.58 16.89
CA VAL A 434 -20.62 25.73 17.80
C VAL A 434 -19.42 25.61 18.72
N SER A 435 -18.59 26.63 18.77
CA SER A 435 -17.44 26.73 19.67
C SER A 435 -17.61 27.96 20.56
N ILE A 436 -17.45 27.77 21.87
CA ILE A 436 -17.54 28.80 22.90
C ILE A 436 -16.21 28.86 23.63
N GLY A 437 -15.53 30.00 23.55
CA GLY A 437 -14.33 30.29 24.31
C GLY A 437 -14.60 31.29 25.43
N TYR A 438 -14.09 31.02 26.65
CA TYR A 438 -14.16 31.91 27.79
C TYR A 438 -12.75 32.42 28.14
N ASN A 439 -12.55 33.71 28.16
CA ASN A 439 -11.30 34.40 28.54
C ASN A 439 -10.03 33.81 27.87
N ASN A 440 -10.13 33.22 26.72
CA ASN A 440 -9.05 32.54 25.95
C ASN A 440 -8.39 31.34 26.67
N TRP A 441 -8.95 30.84 27.78
CA TRP A 441 -8.37 29.71 28.50
C TRP A 441 -9.31 28.49 28.61
N ALA A 442 -10.63 28.64 28.47
CA ALA A 442 -11.56 27.50 28.42
C ALA A 442 -12.32 27.50 27.11
N PHE A 443 -12.48 26.34 26.52
CA PHE A 443 -13.16 26.14 25.24
C PHE A 443 -14.05 24.92 25.29
N LEU A 444 -15.27 25.10 24.78
CA LEU A 444 -16.24 24.03 24.59
C LEU A 444 -16.69 24.05 23.13
N GLU A 445 -16.68 22.89 22.46
CA GLU A 445 -17.13 22.75 21.07
C GLU A 445 -18.14 21.62 20.96
N GLY A 446 -19.27 21.90 20.33
CA GLY A 446 -20.28 20.92 19.94
C GLY A 446 -20.36 20.83 18.42
N THR A 447 -20.45 19.62 17.89
CA THR A 447 -20.61 19.35 16.46
C THR A 447 -21.78 18.39 16.24
N ALA A 448 -22.48 18.57 15.12
CA ALA A 448 -23.57 17.70 14.71
C ALA A 448 -23.55 17.55 13.18
N SER A 449 -23.80 16.35 12.69
CA SER A 449 -23.93 16.09 11.27
C SER A 449 -25.07 15.10 11.01
N TYR A 450 -25.79 15.35 9.92
CA TYR A 450 -26.89 14.52 9.44
C TYR A 450 -26.68 14.22 7.97
N ASP A 451 -26.46 12.96 7.65
CA ASP A 451 -26.14 12.50 6.31
C ASP A 451 -27.27 11.67 5.70
N ILE A 452 -27.45 11.82 4.39
CA ILE A 452 -28.37 11.05 3.55
C ILE A 452 -27.53 10.42 2.45
N ASN A 453 -27.44 9.07 2.43
CA ASN A 453 -26.55 8.35 1.53
C ASN A 453 -27.34 7.40 0.61
N SER A 454 -27.23 7.59 -0.68
CA SER A 454 -27.94 6.78 -1.68
C SER A 454 -27.53 5.31 -1.73
N ARG A 455 -26.38 4.94 -1.13
CA ARG A 455 -25.93 3.54 -1.05
C ARG A 455 -26.75 2.70 -0.06
N LEU A 456 -27.53 3.35 0.81
CA LEU A 456 -28.49 2.72 1.74
C LEU A 456 -29.91 2.69 1.19
N ALA A 457 -30.13 3.22 -0.02
CA ALA A 457 -31.44 3.21 -0.65
C ALA A 457 -31.71 1.87 -1.33
N TYR A 458 -32.75 1.16 -0.89
CA TYR A 458 -33.25 -0.03 -1.54
C TYR A 458 -34.25 0.35 -2.63
N PHE A 459 -34.06 -0.14 -3.86
CA PHE A 459 -34.82 0.29 -5.03
C PHE A 459 -36.30 -0.11 -4.94
N TRP A 460 -36.58 -1.32 -4.46
CA TRP A 460 -37.93 -1.91 -4.48
C TRP A 460 -38.82 -1.49 -3.31
N ASP A 461 -38.23 -0.99 -2.23
CA ASP A 461 -38.93 -0.52 -1.04
C ASP A 461 -38.14 0.63 -0.43
N PHE A 462 -38.31 1.82 -1.04
CA PHE A 462 -37.56 3.00 -0.61
C PHE A 462 -38.08 3.54 0.72
N ASP A 463 -37.23 3.39 1.75
CA ASP A 463 -37.46 4.01 3.05
C ASP A 463 -36.43 5.10 3.28
N PHE A 464 -36.90 6.35 3.29
CA PHE A 464 -36.03 7.50 3.54
C PHE A 464 -35.33 7.40 4.89
N ASN A 465 -35.95 6.87 5.92
CA ASN A 465 -35.36 6.75 7.25
C ASN A 465 -34.21 5.73 7.29
N ALA A 466 -34.17 4.77 6.38
CA ALA A 466 -33.06 3.84 6.25
C ALA A 466 -31.83 4.43 5.56
N THR A 467 -31.98 5.57 4.86
CA THR A 467 -30.89 6.20 4.09
C THR A 467 -30.11 7.25 4.87
N ASN A 468 -30.57 7.62 6.06
CA ASN A 468 -30.01 8.73 6.83
C ASN A 468 -29.47 8.29 8.20
N PHE A 469 -28.54 9.07 8.73
CA PHE A 469 -27.98 8.85 10.06
C PHE A 469 -27.40 10.15 10.64
N PHE A 470 -27.47 10.23 11.97
CA PHE A 470 -27.03 11.38 12.76
C PHE A 470 -25.83 11.02 13.64
N TYR A 471 -24.87 11.91 13.72
CA TYR A 471 -23.70 11.73 14.57
C TYR A 471 -23.24 13.05 15.20
N PRO A 472 -23.25 13.09 16.55
CA PRO A 472 -22.80 14.22 17.34
C PRO A 472 -21.34 14.09 17.79
N GLY A 473 -20.75 15.21 18.16
CA GLY A 473 -19.46 15.27 18.85
C GLY A 473 -19.43 16.44 19.84
N VAL A 474 -18.70 16.23 20.93
CA VAL A 474 -18.41 17.27 21.93
C VAL A 474 -16.94 17.21 22.30
N SER A 475 -16.29 18.36 22.37
CA SER A 475 -14.93 18.48 22.88
C SER A 475 -14.79 19.67 23.81
N ALA A 476 -13.92 19.52 24.81
CA ALA A 476 -13.58 20.59 25.76
C ALA A 476 -12.06 20.69 25.91
N SER A 477 -11.58 21.90 26.12
CA SER A 477 -10.19 22.11 26.45
C SER A 477 -9.99 23.30 27.41
N VAL A 478 -8.94 23.19 28.24
CA VAL A 478 -8.57 24.22 29.21
C VAL A 478 -7.07 24.50 29.12
N ILE A 479 -6.70 25.76 28.92
CA ILE A 479 -5.31 26.21 28.91
C ILE A 479 -4.96 26.65 30.33
N LEU A 480 -4.42 25.72 31.12
CA LEU A 480 -4.09 25.92 32.51
C LEU A 480 -3.01 27.00 32.71
N SER A 481 -2.10 27.12 31.77
CA SER A 481 -1.07 28.19 31.79
C SER A 481 -1.65 29.59 31.61
N GLU A 482 -2.86 29.74 31.12
CA GLU A 482 -3.57 31.03 31.07
C GLU A 482 -4.58 31.19 32.22
N ALA A 483 -5.18 30.09 32.70
CA ALA A 483 -6.19 30.07 33.72
C ALA A 483 -5.60 30.30 35.12
N ILE A 484 -4.42 29.75 35.41
CA ILE A 484 -3.79 29.74 36.74
C ILE A 484 -2.66 30.76 36.77
N PRO A 485 -2.75 31.85 37.59
CA PRO A 485 -1.74 32.89 37.64
C PRO A 485 -0.32 32.42 37.96
N ALA A 486 -0.17 31.41 38.80
CA ALA A 486 1.13 30.82 39.13
C ALA A 486 1.80 30.12 37.89
N LEU A 487 1.00 29.50 37.01
CA LEU A 487 1.49 28.89 35.76
C LEU A 487 1.73 29.96 34.68
N LYS A 488 0.87 30.98 34.60
CA LYS A 488 1.00 32.07 33.63
C LYS A 488 2.30 32.85 33.81
N ASN A 489 2.77 33.01 35.06
CA ASN A 489 4.00 33.68 35.38
C ASN A 489 5.21 32.74 35.50
N SER A 490 5.08 31.48 35.17
CA SER A 490 6.15 30.49 35.26
C SER A 490 7.23 30.73 34.18
N LYS A 491 8.49 30.73 34.63
CA LYS A 491 9.65 30.78 33.70
C LYS A 491 9.94 29.46 33.03
N THR A 492 9.43 28.36 33.61
CA THR A 492 9.69 26.99 33.14
C THR A 492 8.56 26.47 32.24
N ILE A 493 7.30 26.62 32.69
CA ILE A 493 6.13 26.18 31.95
C ILE A 493 5.67 27.33 31.06
N SER A 494 5.78 27.19 29.76
CA SER A 494 5.38 28.19 28.78
C SER A 494 3.95 27.99 28.28
N TYR A 495 3.48 26.73 28.32
CA TYR A 495 2.15 26.34 27.86
C TYR A 495 1.73 25.03 28.52
N LEU A 496 0.50 24.96 29.00
CA LEU A 496 -0.10 23.73 29.52
C LEU A 496 -1.59 23.73 29.20
N LYS A 497 -2.01 22.76 28.37
CA LYS A 497 -3.41 22.58 27.99
C LYS A 497 -3.83 21.15 28.25
N LEU A 498 -5.03 20.97 28.75
CA LEU A 498 -5.74 19.70 28.84
C LEU A 498 -6.89 19.71 27.82
N ARG A 499 -7.17 18.58 27.23
CA ARG A 499 -8.27 18.41 26.25
C ARG A 499 -8.95 17.05 26.39
N GLY A 500 -10.24 17.01 26.06
CA GLY A 500 -11.01 15.79 25.98
C GLY A 500 -12.07 15.89 24.89
N ALA A 501 -12.42 14.77 24.28
CA ALA A 501 -13.45 14.71 23.24
C ALA A 501 -14.18 13.38 23.25
N ILE A 502 -15.47 13.44 22.94
CA ILE A 502 -16.31 12.28 22.65
C ILE A 502 -17.03 12.55 21.34
N SER A 503 -16.96 11.60 20.41
CA SER A 503 -17.66 11.72 19.13
C SER A 503 -18.19 10.38 18.67
N LYS A 504 -19.29 10.41 17.92
CA LYS A 504 -19.81 9.28 17.17
C LYS A 504 -19.69 9.61 15.68
N THR A 505 -19.30 8.65 14.86
CA THR A 505 -19.25 8.79 13.41
C THR A 505 -19.83 7.55 12.75
N GLY A 506 -20.36 7.69 11.55
CA GLY A 506 -20.85 6.55 10.75
C GLY A 506 -20.11 6.47 9.43
N ASN A 507 -20.00 5.27 8.88
CA ASN A 507 -19.48 5.02 7.55
C ASN A 507 -20.37 4.00 6.83
N VAL A 508 -20.68 4.25 5.55
CA VAL A 508 -21.43 3.32 4.72
C VAL A 508 -20.46 2.49 3.89
N ASN A 509 -20.06 1.33 4.42
CA ASN A 509 -19.18 0.38 3.75
C ASN A 509 -20.00 -0.55 2.83
N LEU A 510 -20.69 0.03 1.88
CA LEU A 510 -21.46 -0.66 0.84
C LEU A 510 -21.06 -0.13 -0.53
N GLY A 511 -20.99 -1.03 -1.50
CA GLY A 511 -20.91 -0.63 -2.91
C GLY A 511 -22.20 0.04 -3.40
N VAL A 512 -22.15 0.64 -4.57
CA VAL A 512 -23.37 1.13 -5.25
C VAL A 512 -24.22 -0.09 -5.61
N GLN A 513 -25.54 -0.01 -5.36
CA GLN A 513 -26.51 -1.09 -5.60
C GLN A 513 -26.22 -2.41 -4.86
N SER A 514 -25.52 -2.34 -3.74
CA SER A 514 -25.15 -3.53 -2.95
C SER A 514 -26.30 -4.13 -2.13
N LEU A 515 -27.46 -3.50 -2.10
CA LEU A 515 -28.66 -4.00 -1.43
C LEU A 515 -29.47 -4.95 -2.33
N GLU A 516 -29.20 -4.92 -3.63
CA GLU A 516 -29.95 -5.68 -4.62
C GLU A 516 -29.31 -7.05 -4.89
N ASN A 517 -30.15 -8.08 -4.96
CA ASN A 517 -29.74 -9.38 -5.51
C ASN A 517 -29.84 -9.30 -7.03
N THR A 518 -28.71 -9.33 -7.71
CA THR A 518 -28.61 -9.15 -9.15
C THR A 518 -28.38 -10.47 -9.89
N TYR A 519 -28.71 -10.47 -11.16
CA TYR A 519 -28.39 -11.58 -12.05
C TYR A 519 -27.15 -11.23 -12.88
N GLY A 520 -26.25 -12.19 -12.98
CA GLY A 520 -25.06 -12.10 -13.84
C GLY A 520 -25.20 -12.99 -15.06
N LEU A 521 -24.44 -12.71 -16.10
CA LEU A 521 -24.35 -13.59 -17.25
C LEU A 521 -23.79 -14.96 -16.81
N GLY A 522 -24.47 -16.04 -17.18
CA GLY A 522 -24.03 -17.39 -16.85
C GLY A 522 -22.76 -17.78 -17.60
N GLY A 523 -21.90 -18.61 -16.99
CA GLY A 523 -20.70 -19.11 -17.65
C GLY A 523 -21.06 -19.84 -18.95
N GLY A 524 -20.34 -19.54 -20.06
CA GLY A 524 -20.59 -20.06 -21.39
C GLY A 524 -21.69 -19.35 -22.18
N PHE A 525 -22.29 -18.29 -21.62
CA PHE A 525 -23.27 -17.47 -22.35
C PHE A 525 -22.65 -16.11 -22.75
N PRO A 526 -23.13 -15.49 -23.88
CA PRO A 526 -24.15 -15.99 -24.79
C PRO A 526 -23.66 -17.20 -25.58
N TYR A 527 -24.52 -18.19 -25.80
CA TYR A 527 -24.28 -19.31 -26.72
C TYR A 527 -24.99 -19.02 -28.03
N GLY A 528 -24.23 -18.52 -29.01
CA GLY A 528 -24.83 -17.92 -30.22
C GLY A 528 -25.67 -16.70 -29.83
N SER A 529 -26.96 -16.73 -30.15
CA SER A 529 -27.92 -15.67 -29.77
C SER A 529 -28.64 -15.92 -28.44
N LEU A 530 -28.35 -17.04 -27.78
CA LEU A 530 -29.01 -17.43 -26.50
C LEU A 530 -28.29 -16.78 -25.31
N VAL A 531 -29.06 -16.12 -24.48
CA VAL A 531 -28.58 -15.46 -23.25
C VAL A 531 -29.02 -16.28 -22.04
N GLY A 532 -28.11 -16.59 -21.13
CA GLY A 532 -28.39 -17.27 -19.88
C GLY A 532 -27.89 -16.44 -18.70
N TYR A 533 -28.73 -16.35 -17.67
CA TYR A 533 -28.41 -15.59 -16.45
C TYR A 533 -28.40 -16.50 -15.21
N THR A 534 -27.52 -16.22 -14.28
CA THR A 534 -27.48 -16.86 -12.97
C THR A 534 -27.71 -15.81 -11.88
N SER A 535 -28.43 -16.18 -10.82
CA SER A 535 -28.52 -15.34 -9.63
C SER A 535 -27.17 -15.27 -8.91
N GLY A 536 -26.87 -14.13 -8.31
CA GLY A 536 -25.71 -14.02 -7.42
C GLY A 536 -25.82 -14.98 -6.23
N ASN A 537 -24.67 -15.47 -5.74
CA ASN A 537 -24.58 -16.42 -4.63
C ASN A 537 -24.39 -15.75 -3.26
N VAL A 538 -24.45 -14.41 -3.18
CA VAL A 538 -24.38 -13.63 -1.94
C VAL A 538 -25.75 -13.13 -1.57
N LEU A 539 -26.27 -13.56 -0.44
CA LEU A 539 -27.52 -13.03 0.12
C LEU A 539 -27.30 -11.57 0.56
N ARG A 540 -28.15 -10.67 0.09
CA ARG A 540 -28.15 -9.24 0.43
C ARG A 540 -29.45 -8.87 1.11
N LEU A 541 -29.33 -8.00 2.12
CA LEU A 541 -30.50 -7.54 2.86
C LEU A 541 -30.98 -6.19 2.29
N PRO A 542 -32.29 -5.88 2.38
CA PRO A 542 -32.81 -4.60 1.93
C PRO A 542 -32.44 -3.41 2.84
N ARG A 543 -31.93 -3.69 4.05
CA ARG A 543 -31.55 -2.68 5.05
C ARG A 543 -30.27 -3.03 5.74
N TYR A 544 -29.38 -2.05 5.93
CA TYR A 544 -28.16 -2.14 6.70
C TYR A 544 -28.03 -0.95 7.62
N THR A 545 -27.44 -1.19 8.78
CA THR A 545 -26.96 -0.13 9.67
C THR A 545 -25.59 0.32 9.19
N PRO A 546 -25.28 1.63 9.12
CA PRO A 546 -23.92 2.09 8.89
C PRO A 546 -22.97 1.55 9.96
N GLU A 547 -21.71 1.32 9.56
CA GLU A 547 -20.65 1.04 10.53
C GLU A 547 -20.42 2.26 11.40
N PHE A 548 -20.56 2.15 12.72
CA PHE A 548 -20.36 3.25 13.64
C PHE A 548 -19.03 3.15 14.38
N VAL A 549 -18.43 4.32 14.62
CA VAL A 549 -17.24 4.49 15.44
C VAL A 549 -17.57 5.48 16.55
N LYS A 550 -17.52 5.02 17.81
CA LYS A 550 -17.55 5.89 18.99
C LYS A 550 -16.13 6.12 19.46
N ASN A 551 -15.70 7.36 19.44
CA ASN A 551 -14.34 7.73 19.81
C ASN A 551 -14.35 8.54 21.11
N ASN A 552 -13.51 8.14 22.07
CA ASN A 552 -13.26 8.88 23.32
C ASN A 552 -11.77 9.17 23.39
N GLU A 553 -11.42 10.41 23.70
CA GLU A 553 -10.01 10.80 23.82
C GLU A 553 -9.80 11.82 24.95
N ILE A 554 -8.64 11.70 25.59
CA ILE A 554 -8.11 12.65 26.54
C ILE A 554 -6.65 12.93 26.22
N GLY A 555 -6.23 14.17 26.35
CA GLY A 555 -4.85 14.53 26.03
C GLY A 555 -4.37 15.78 26.75
N PHE A 556 -3.07 15.99 26.69
CA PHE A 556 -2.41 17.18 27.19
C PHE A 556 -1.39 17.72 26.20
N GLU A 557 -1.11 19.00 26.28
CA GLU A 557 -0.05 19.70 25.54
C GLU A 557 0.78 20.51 26.56
N LEU A 558 2.09 20.26 26.63
CA LEU A 558 3.02 20.87 27.56
C LEU A 558 4.18 21.52 26.79
N GLY A 559 4.33 22.83 26.94
CA GLY A 559 5.46 23.61 26.45
C GLY A 559 6.35 24.07 27.61
N LEU A 560 7.64 23.80 27.52
CA LEU A 560 8.62 24.19 28.54
C LEU A 560 9.68 25.11 27.93
N LEU A 561 10.30 25.97 28.78
CA LEU A 561 11.45 26.81 28.45
C LEU A 561 11.22 27.63 27.15
N LYS A 562 10.11 28.37 27.10
CA LYS A 562 9.67 29.18 25.95
C LYS A 562 9.40 28.28 24.73
N ASN A 563 8.76 27.14 24.95
CA ASN A 563 8.42 26.10 23.95
C ASN A 563 9.63 25.46 23.26
N ARG A 564 10.83 25.51 23.85
CA ARG A 564 11.98 24.74 23.38
C ARG A 564 11.74 23.24 23.49
N ILE A 565 11.01 22.81 24.51
CA ILE A 565 10.57 21.45 24.71
C ILE A 565 9.04 21.49 24.61
N SER A 566 8.49 20.78 23.64
CA SER A 566 7.05 20.58 23.51
C SER A 566 6.74 19.09 23.58
N ILE A 567 5.82 18.73 24.47
CA ILE A 567 5.36 17.35 24.66
C ILE A 567 3.86 17.35 24.50
N GLU A 568 3.34 16.47 23.67
CA GLU A 568 1.92 16.21 23.53
C GLU A 568 1.67 14.73 23.81
N GLY A 569 0.65 14.43 24.62
CA GLY A 569 0.21 13.07 24.93
C GLY A 569 -1.28 12.93 24.72
N THR A 570 -1.72 11.82 24.16
CA THR A 570 -3.14 11.50 23.95
C THR A 570 -3.37 10.02 24.24
N TYR A 571 -4.40 9.72 25.03
CA TYR A 571 -5.00 8.40 25.13
C TYR A 571 -6.32 8.40 24.38
N TYR A 572 -6.61 7.32 23.63
CA TYR A 572 -7.86 7.18 22.91
C TYR A 572 -8.42 5.75 22.99
N THR A 573 -9.75 5.67 22.88
CA THR A 573 -10.48 4.42 22.65
C THR A 573 -11.48 4.62 21.52
N GLN A 574 -11.66 3.60 20.68
CA GLN A 574 -12.57 3.61 19.54
C GLN A 574 -13.35 2.30 19.51
N ASP A 575 -14.65 2.39 19.75
CA ASP A 575 -15.56 1.25 19.62
C ASP A 575 -16.14 1.26 18.20
N ASN A 576 -15.81 0.23 17.42
CA ASN A 576 -16.21 0.04 16.04
C ASN A 576 -17.31 -1.01 16.04
N THR A 577 -18.55 -0.61 15.73
CA THR A 577 -19.73 -1.49 15.78
C THR A 577 -20.38 -1.64 14.41
N ASP A 578 -21.23 -2.63 14.29
CA ASP A 578 -22.07 -2.87 13.11
C ASP A 578 -21.26 -3.08 11.83
N GLN A 579 -20.09 -3.73 11.95
CA GLN A 579 -19.20 -3.99 10.83
C GLN A 579 -19.88 -4.80 9.73
N ILE A 580 -19.87 -4.28 8.51
CA ILE A 580 -20.49 -4.92 7.34
C ILE A 580 -19.49 -5.88 6.72
N VAL A 581 -19.73 -7.18 6.92
CA VAL A 581 -18.83 -8.25 6.45
C VAL A 581 -19.61 -9.38 5.79
N GLN A 582 -18.93 -10.10 4.92
CA GLN A 582 -19.50 -11.27 4.26
C GLN A 582 -19.27 -12.49 5.16
N VAL A 583 -20.33 -13.18 5.51
CA VAL A 583 -20.35 -14.38 6.37
C VAL A 583 -20.67 -15.58 5.50
N ALA A 584 -20.00 -16.71 5.73
CA ALA A 584 -20.35 -17.97 5.06
C ALA A 584 -21.79 -18.37 5.40
N TYR A 585 -22.54 -18.85 4.41
CA TYR A 585 -23.92 -19.24 4.54
C TYR A 585 -24.14 -20.62 3.92
N SER A 586 -25.16 -21.34 4.41
CA SER A 586 -25.38 -22.71 3.92
C SER A 586 -25.82 -22.70 2.46
N GLY A 587 -25.09 -23.41 1.59
CA GLY A 587 -25.43 -23.55 0.17
C GLY A 587 -26.81 -24.16 -0.09
N ALA A 588 -27.41 -24.86 0.91
CA ALA A 588 -28.78 -25.39 0.84
C ALA A 588 -29.85 -24.29 0.70
N THR A 589 -29.51 -23.03 1.02
CA THR A 589 -30.38 -21.85 0.86
C THR A 589 -30.38 -21.27 -0.54
N GLY A 590 -29.46 -21.72 -1.41
CA GLY A 590 -29.19 -21.13 -2.73
C GLY A 590 -28.13 -20.02 -2.68
N PHE A 591 -27.61 -19.68 -1.49
CA PHE A 591 -26.53 -18.70 -1.29
C PHE A 591 -25.35 -19.36 -0.58
N THR A 592 -24.13 -18.98 -0.94
CA THR A 592 -22.91 -19.47 -0.27
C THR A 592 -22.40 -18.52 0.80
N SER A 593 -22.89 -17.30 0.78
CA SER A 593 -22.55 -16.27 1.78
C SER A 593 -23.66 -15.24 1.92
N ALA A 594 -23.63 -14.50 3.03
CA ALA A 594 -24.54 -13.38 3.31
C ALA A 594 -23.74 -12.15 3.70
N LEU A 595 -24.10 -10.97 3.20
CA LEU A 595 -23.54 -9.70 3.63
C LEU A 595 -24.35 -9.22 4.84
N LEU A 596 -23.70 -9.00 5.99
CA LEU A 596 -24.40 -8.72 7.27
C LEU A 596 -23.62 -7.68 8.09
N ASN A 597 -24.34 -6.98 9.01
CA ASN A 597 -23.70 -6.29 10.14
C ASN A 597 -23.32 -7.34 11.20
N ALA A 598 -22.12 -7.90 11.13
CA ALA A 598 -21.81 -9.17 11.81
C ALA A 598 -20.69 -9.11 12.86
N ALA A 599 -19.99 -7.99 13.03
CA ALA A 599 -18.87 -7.92 13.95
C ALA A 599 -18.72 -6.54 14.63
N SER A 600 -18.03 -6.54 15.77
CA SER A 600 -17.61 -5.33 16.49
C SER A 600 -16.21 -5.53 17.07
N PHE A 601 -15.42 -4.47 17.16
CA PHE A 601 -14.09 -4.50 17.77
C PHE A 601 -13.72 -3.12 18.35
N THR A 602 -12.80 -3.12 19.32
CA THR A 602 -12.33 -1.91 20.00
C THR A 602 -10.86 -1.68 19.68
N ASN A 603 -10.50 -0.45 19.30
CA ASN A 603 -9.13 0.03 19.25
C ASN A 603 -8.85 0.90 20.48
N LYS A 604 -7.63 0.79 21.03
CA LYS A 604 -7.14 1.66 22.11
C LYS A 604 -5.66 1.96 21.91
N GLY A 605 -5.22 3.14 22.34
CA GLY A 605 -3.81 3.47 22.19
C GLY A 605 -3.39 4.76 22.84
N TYR A 606 -2.07 4.92 22.89
CA TYR A 606 -1.36 6.10 23.37
C TYR A 606 -0.56 6.72 22.24
N GLU A 607 -0.60 8.04 22.13
CA GLU A 607 0.19 8.82 21.20
C GLU A 607 1.03 9.83 21.99
N PHE A 608 2.32 9.92 21.70
CA PHE A 608 3.25 10.89 22.27
C PHE A 608 4.04 11.58 21.17
N ASP A 609 4.05 12.91 21.19
CA ASP A 609 4.86 13.74 20.31
C ASP A 609 5.83 14.55 21.17
N LEU A 610 7.13 14.48 20.84
CA LEU A 610 8.20 15.25 21.46
C LEU A 610 8.85 16.15 20.41
N LYS A 611 8.96 17.45 20.71
CA LYS A 611 9.68 18.42 19.89
C LYS A 611 10.70 19.16 20.74
N LEU A 612 11.95 19.09 20.37
CA LEU A 612 13.09 19.79 20.98
C LEU A 612 13.65 20.76 19.95
N THR A 613 13.18 22.03 19.97
CA THR A 613 13.41 23.01 18.89
C THR A 613 13.80 24.38 19.44
N PRO A 614 15.10 24.67 19.56
CA PRO A 614 16.24 23.79 19.30
C PRO A 614 16.56 22.88 20.49
N LEU A 615 16.99 21.64 20.23
CA LEU A 615 17.60 20.75 21.22
C LEU A 615 18.93 21.40 21.73
N VAL A 616 19.77 21.81 20.79
CA VAL A 616 21.06 22.47 21.06
C VAL A 616 21.20 23.70 20.16
N LYS A 617 21.71 24.79 20.72
CA LYS A 617 22.12 26.00 19.99
C LYS A 617 23.53 26.37 20.39
N LEU A 618 24.52 26.19 19.51
CA LEU A 618 25.92 26.46 19.72
C LEU A 618 26.44 27.42 18.62
N GLY A 619 26.48 28.70 18.92
CA GLY A 619 26.87 29.72 17.96
C GLY A 619 25.95 29.71 16.71
N LYS A 620 26.50 29.30 15.56
CA LYS A 620 25.76 29.19 14.27
C LYS A 620 25.20 27.82 14.01
N VAL A 621 25.33 26.86 14.94
CA VAL A 621 24.76 25.52 14.84
C VAL A 621 23.46 25.47 15.61
N ASN A 622 22.38 25.03 14.93
CA ASN A 622 21.12 24.67 15.56
C ASN A 622 20.84 23.18 15.32
N ILE A 623 20.46 22.47 16.36
CA ILE A 623 20.05 21.07 16.29
C ILE A 623 18.59 20.99 16.75
N ASP A 624 17.71 20.53 15.87
CA ASP A 624 16.32 20.26 16.17
C ASP A 624 16.09 18.75 16.16
N PHE A 625 15.36 18.25 17.14
CA PHE A 625 14.99 16.85 17.24
C PHE A 625 13.49 16.71 17.47
N LYS A 626 12.85 15.80 16.73
CA LYS A 626 11.44 15.46 16.91
C LYS A 626 11.30 13.95 16.97
N ALA A 627 10.43 13.47 17.84
CA ALA A 627 10.04 12.06 17.94
C ALA A 627 8.54 11.97 18.09
N ASN A 628 7.93 10.99 17.42
CA ASN A 628 6.54 10.62 17.63
C ASN A 628 6.48 9.11 17.92
N TYR A 629 5.67 8.76 18.91
CA TYR A 629 5.48 7.37 19.30
C TYR A 629 3.99 7.08 19.43
N THR A 630 3.56 5.97 18.85
CA THR A 630 2.21 5.43 19.00
C THR A 630 2.31 3.99 19.47
N ASN A 631 1.60 3.68 20.55
CA ASN A 631 1.26 2.32 20.93
C ASN A 631 -0.23 2.13 20.68
N GLN A 632 -0.60 1.07 20.01
CA GLN A 632 -1.98 0.76 19.64
C GLN A 632 -2.26 -0.75 19.75
N SER A 633 -3.47 -1.08 20.14
CA SER A 633 -3.98 -2.45 20.16
C SER A 633 -5.42 -2.48 19.68
N ASN A 634 -5.86 -3.61 19.18
CA ASN A 634 -7.26 -3.84 18.85
C ASN A 634 -7.70 -5.22 19.34
N GLU A 635 -9.00 -5.35 19.64
CA GLU A 635 -9.60 -6.59 20.11
C GLU A 635 -11.01 -6.74 19.57
N VAL A 636 -11.33 -7.90 19.00
CA VAL A 636 -12.67 -8.24 18.57
C VAL A 636 -13.54 -8.50 19.79
N THR A 637 -14.62 -7.73 19.93
CA THR A 637 -15.50 -7.78 21.09
C THR A 637 -16.77 -8.61 20.83
N LYS A 638 -17.18 -8.73 19.56
CA LYS A 638 -18.40 -9.44 19.18
C LYS A 638 -18.34 -9.92 17.75
N ILE A 639 -18.90 -11.12 17.51
CA ILE A 639 -19.27 -11.65 16.19
C ILE A 639 -20.74 -12.08 16.27
N ILE A 640 -21.42 -12.17 15.14
CA ILE A 640 -22.80 -12.63 15.03
C ILE A 640 -22.94 -14.04 15.65
N GLU A 641 -24.05 -14.28 16.32
CA GLU A 641 -24.35 -15.56 16.98
C GLU A 641 -24.28 -16.74 15.99
N GLY A 642 -23.72 -17.88 16.46
CA GLY A 642 -23.55 -19.08 15.64
C GLY A 642 -22.31 -19.07 14.73
N VAL A 643 -21.45 -18.06 14.83
CA VAL A 643 -20.20 -17.95 14.07
C VAL A 643 -19.04 -17.73 15.03
N ASP A 644 -18.08 -18.66 15.05
CA ASP A 644 -16.91 -18.58 15.94
C ASP A 644 -15.81 -17.66 15.39
N GLN A 645 -15.71 -17.54 14.06
CA GLN A 645 -14.69 -16.75 13.38
C GLN A 645 -15.13 -16.32 11.98
N LEU A 646 -14.61 -15.21 11.50
CA LEU A 646 -14.85 -14.70 10.16
C LEU A 646 -13.54 -14.60 9.37
N GLY A 647 -13.45 -15.25 8.22
CA GLY A 647 -12.35 -15.05 7.28
C GLY A 647 -12.52 -13.73 6.53
N ILE A 648 -11.49 -12.88 6.54
CA ILE A 648 -11.51 -11.56 5.88
C ILE A 648 -10.48 -11.44 4.76
N GLY A 649 -9.97 -12.58 4.30
CA GLY A 649 -9.02 -12.68 3.19
C GLY A 649 -7.56 -12.85 3.62
N ASN A 650 -6.74 -13.38 2.73
CA ASN A 650 -5.30 -13.58 2.90
C ASN A 650 -4.91 -14.28 4.23
N GLY A 651 -5.66 -15.28 4.65
CA GLY A 651 -5.39 -16.00 5.90
C GLY A 651 -5.62 -15.19 7.18
N ASN A 652 -6.23 -14.01 7.07
CA ASN A 652 -6.61 -13.16 8.20
C ASN A 652 -8.04 -13.48 8.66
N TYR A 653 -8.22 -13.56 9.96
CA TYR A 653 -9.50 -13.90 10.60
C TYR A 653 -9.85 -12.92 11.72
N VAL A 654 -11.14 -12.75 11.93
CA VAL A 654 -11.76 -12.04 13.04
C VAL A 654 -12.23 -13.09 14.03
N ILE A 655 -11.70 -13.08 15.26
CA ILE A 655 -11.95 -14.07 16.32
C ILE A 655 -12.19 -13.30 17.62
N VAL A 656 -13.27 -13.59 18.36
CA VAL A 656 -13.58 -12.90 19.63
C VAL A 656 -12.43 -13.03 20.64
N GLY A 657 -12.05 -11.93 21.28
CA GLY A 657 -10.94 -11.86 22.25
C GLY A 657 -9.55 -11.88 21.62
N LYS A 658 -9.44 -11.84 20.28
CA LYS A 658 -8.17 -11.74 19.55
C LYS A 658 -8.10 -10.43 18.77
N PRO A 659 -6.90 -10.02 18.31
CA PRO A 659 -6.76 -8.93 17.37
C PRO A 659 -7.58 -9.15 16.10
N ALA A 660 -8.11 -8.06 15.52
CA ALA A 660 -9.03 -8.11 14.38
C ALA A 660 -8.43 -8.72 13.10
N TYR A 661 -7.12 -8.87 13.02
CA TYR A 661 -6.40 -9.47 11.89
C TYR A 661 -5.41 -10.50 12.41
N THR A 662 -5.95 -11.63 12.87
CA THR A 662 -5.18 -12.77 13.37
C THR A 662 -5.00 -13.79 12.27
N PHE A 663 -3.80 -14.31 12.07
CA PHE A 663 -3.57 -15.42 11.15
C PHE A 663 -4.12 -16.72 11.72
N GLN A 664 -4.69 -17.54 10.84
CA GLN A 664 -5.04 -18.94 11.10
C GLN A 664 -4.12 -19.83 10.28
N LEU A 665 -3.26 -20.59 10.96
CA LEU A 665 -2.20 -21.37 10.32
C LEU A 665 -2.16 -22.80 10.88
N THR A 666 -1.61 -23.73 10.10
CA THR A 666 -1.22 -25.06 10.54
C THR A 666 0.14 -25.01 11.26
N ASP A 667 0.37 -25.90 12.22
CA ASP A 667 1.63 -26.09 12.92
C ASP A 667 2.02 -27.58 12.95
N TYR A 668 3.17 -27.89 13.50
CA TYR A 668 3.50 -29.25 13.87
C TYR A 668 2.70 -29.71 15.07
N LEU A 669 2.41 -31.02 15.12
CA LEU A 669 1.90 -31.68 16.32
C LEU A 669 2.93 -31.57 17.45
N ARG A 670 2.47 -31.28 18.66
CA ARG A 670 3.31 -31.12 19.85
C ARG A 670 2.79 -31.98 21.00
N ASP A 671 3.71 -32.47 21.79
CA ASP A 671 3.38 -33.14 23.04
C ASP A 671 3.03 -32.15 24.16
N ASP A 672 2.71 -32.68 25.36
CA ASP A 672 2.33 -31.88 26.53
C ASP A 672 3.44 -30.96 27.06
N GLN A 673 4.70 -31.15 26.62
CA GLN A 673 5.85 -30.31 26.96
C GLN A 673 6.14 -29.26 25.84
N GLY A 674 5.33 -29.25 24.78
CA GLY A 674 5.47 -28.35 23.66
C GLY A 674 6.55 -28.74 22.63
N ARG A 675 7.11 -29.95 22.74
CA ARG A 675 8.09 -30.49 21.78
C ARG A 675 7.39 -31.01 20.54
N VAL A 676 8.00 -30.84 19.38
CA VAL A 676 7.45 -31.32 18.09
C VAL A 676 7.49 -32.86 18.07
N ILE A 677 6.36 -33.48 17.76
CA ILE A 677 6.28 -34.93 17.62
C ILE A 677 6.83 -35.34 16.26
N VAL A 678 7.86 -36.19 16.26
CA VAL A 678 8.43 -36.80 15.07
C VAL A 678 8.08 -38.29 14.97
N ASP A 679 7.98 -38.76 13.73
CA ASP A 679 7.85 -40.18 13.44
C ASP A 679 9.14 -40.92 13.80
N LYS A 680 9.05 -42.00 14.60
CA LYS A 680 10.22 -42.74 15.11
C LYS A 680 11.06 -43.40 14.00
N ASN A 681 10.44 -43.73 12.85
CA ASN A 681 11.12 -44.44 11.79
C ASN A 681 11.79 -43.49 10.79
N THR A 682 11.19 -42.32 10.57
CA THR A 682 11.63 -41.35 9.56
C THR A 682 12.28 -40.10 10.15
N GLY A 683 12.09 -39.83 11.43
CA GLY A 683 12.55 -38.61 12.09
C GLY A 683 11.84 -37.34 11.61
N TYR A 684 10.87 -37.46 10.72
CA TYR A 684 10.15 -36.29 10.20
C TYR A 684 9.08 -35.79 11.16
N PRO A 685 8.90 -34.48 11.29
CA PRO A 685 7.85 -33.92 12.11
C PRO A 685 6.46 -34.20 11.54
N THR A 686 5.50 -34.44 12.41
CA THR A 686 4.10 -34.63 12.05
C THR A 686 3.38 -33.29 12.04
N VAL A 687 2.67 -32.99 10.96
CA VAL A 687 1.87 -31.77 10.82
C VAL A 687 0.52 -31.93 11.49
N ASP A 688 0.11 -30.98 12.31
CA ASP A 688 -1.25 -30.83 12.80
C ASP A 688 -2.11 -30.13 11.74
N PRO A 689 -3.10 -30.82 11.14
CA PRO A 689 -3.93 -30.21 10.11
C PRO A 689 -4.91 -29.16 10.67
N THR A 690 -5.04 -29.09 12.00
CA THR A 690 -5.94 -28.14 12.66
C THR A 690 -5.35 -26.74 12.58
N ILE A 691 -6.08 -25.83 11.94
CA ILE A 691 -5.67 -24.41 11.90
C ILE A 691 -5.90 -23.76 13.27
N LYS A 692 -4.91 -23.00 13.72
CA LYS A 692 -4.91 -22.30 15.02
C LYS A 692 -4.57 -20.83 14.84
N PRO A 693 -5.01 -19.95 15.76
CA PRO A 693 -4.69 -18.52 15.68
C PRO A 693 -3.24 -18.26 16.07
N PHE A 694 -2.51 -17.56 15.20
CA PHE A 694 -1.14 -17.14 15.42
C PHE A 694 -0.96 -15.66 15.05
N GLY A 695 -0.39 -14.88 15.97
CA GLY A 695 0.07 -13.51 15.72
C GLY A 695 -0.98 -12.55 15.16
N GLN A 696 -0.51 -11.38 14.79
CA GLN A 696 -1.35 -10.31 14.24
C GLN A 696 -0.59 -9.54 13.15
N THR A 697 -1.31 -8.97 12.19
CA THR A 697 -0.71 -8.24 11.06
C THR A 697 -0.51 -6.75 11.32
N GLN A 698 -1.18 -6.20 12.33
CA GLN A 698 -1.10 -4.77 12.66
C GLN A 698 0.04 -4.51 13.65
N PRO A 699 0.92 -3.52 13.39
CA PRO A 699 1.97 -3.16 14.34
C PRO A 699 1.36 -2.50 15.57
N GLU A 700 1.87 -2.88 16.75
CA GLU A 700 1.50 -2.27 18.02
C GLU A 700 2.32 -1.00 18.31
N HIS A 701 3.56 -0.99 17.89
CA HIS A 701 4.53 0.07 18.16
C HIS A 701 4.94 0.78 16.88
N LEU A 702 4.75 2.09 16.84
CA LEU A 702 5.18 2.96 15.76
C LEU A 702 6.02 4.09 16.34
N LEU A 703 7.27 4.24 15.91
CA LEU A 703 8.15 5.32 16.35
C LEU A 703 8.75 6.02 15.13
N GLY A 704 8.56 7.32 15.03
CA GLY A 704 9.21 8.17 14.04
C GLY A 704 10.20 9.11 14.68
N LEU A 705 11.37 9.26 14.07
CA LEU A 705 12.44 10.16 14.51
C LEU A 705 12.83 11.11 13.38
N ASN A 706 13.02 12.37 13.70
CA ASN A 706 13.49 13.40 12.79
C ASN A 706 14.59 14.24 13.47
N LEU A 707 15.73 14.36 12.79
CA LEU A 707 16.87 15.16 13.22
C LEU A 707 17.18 16.19 12.13
N ASN A 708 17.26 17.47 12.49
CA ASN A 708 17.75 18.53 11.63
C ASN A 708 18.93 19.24 12.30
N VAL A 709 20.03 19.35 11.55
CA VAL A 709 21.23 20.08 11.97
C VAL A 709 21.51 21.18 10.96
N SER A 710 21.36 22.42 11.33
CA SER A 710 21.69 23.57 10.48
C SER A 710 22.93 24.28 10.96
N TRP A 711 23.87 24.55 10.04
CA TRP A 711 25.10 25.28 10.25
C TRP A 711 25.30 26.27 9.13
N LYS A 712 25.11 27.56 9.40
CA LYS A 712 25.12 28.63 8.38
C LYS A 712 24.15 28.29 7.23
N ASP A 713 24.69 28.12 6.03
CA ASP A 713 23.97 27.84 4.79
C ASP A 713 23.79 26.35 4.52
N LEU A 714 24.31 25.49 5.41
CA LEU A 714 24.23 24.03 5.29
C LEU A 714 23.18 23.45 6.25
N THR A 715 22.32 22.56 5.75
CA THR A 715 21.32 21.83 6.55
C THR A 715 21.44 20.33 6.28
N PHE A 716 21.66 19.58 7.34
CA PHE A 716 21.57 18.12 7.34
C PHE A 716 20.25 17.72 7.95
N SER A 717 19.51 16.79 7.28
CA SER A 717 18.27 16.21 7.81
C SER A 717 18.33 14.70 7.75
N ALA A 718 17.80 14.03 8.78
CA ALA A 718 17.66 12.58 8.82
C ALA A 718 16.30 12.20 9.39
N VAL A 719 15.64 11.22 8.75
CA VAL A 719 14.35 10.66 9.17
C VAL A 719 14.50 9.14 9.29
N ALA A 720 14.07 8.60 10.43
CA ALA A 720 14.04 7.18 10.68
C ALA A 720 12.71 6.76 11.28
N ASP A 721 12.31 5.51 11.07
CA ASP A 721 11.15 4.93 11.75
C ASP A 721 11.39 3.49 12.20
N TYR A 722 10.63 3.12 13.22
CA TYR A 722 10.50 1.77 13.75
C TYR A 722 9.05 1.34 13.74
N ARG A 723 8.82 0.09 13.36
CA ARG A 723 7.54 -0.59 13.57
C ARG A 723 7.78 -1.93 14.24
N GLY A 724 6.92 -2.27 15.20
CA GLY A 724 7.05 -3.50 15.97
C GLY A 724 5.72 -4.07 16.43
N GLY A 725 5.72 -5.38 16.78
CA GLY A 725 4.55 -6.12 17.26
C GLY A 725 3.69 -6.73 16.15
N ALA A 726 4.05 -6.56 14.87
CA ALA A 726 3.38 -7.23 13.75
C ALA A 726 4.08 -8.53 13.36
N GLN A 727 3.34 -9.43 12.73
CA GLN A 727 3.87 -10.59 12.05
C GLN A 727 3.52 -10.57 10.56
N ILE A 728 4.34 -11.25 9.77
CA ILE A 728 4.14 -11.41 8.33
C ILE A 728 4.14 -12.90 8.02
N TYR A 729 3.14 -13.31 7.28
CA TYR A 729 3.08 -14.64 6.70
C TYR A 729 3.71 -14.61 5.30
N THR A 730 4.86 -15.26 5.17
CA THR A 730 5.60 -15.35 3.91
C THR A 730 5.26 -16.62 3.13
N GLY A 731 4.07 -17.19 3.36
CA GLY A 731 3.65 -18.49 2.86
C GLY A 731 3.91 -18.69 1.38
N ASN A 732 3.43 -17.81 0.52
CA ASN A 732 3.62 -18.00 -0.93
C ASN A 732 5.09 -17.89 -1.33
N LEU A 733 5.81 -16.87 -0.89
CA LEU A 733 7.22 -16.67 -1.23
C LEU A 733 8.10 -17.71 -0.54
N GLY A 734 7.98 -17.86 0.78
CA GLY A 734 8.81 -18.76 1.58
C GLY A 734 8.58 -20.22 1.25
N THR A 735 7.31 -20.65 1.14
CA THR A 735 6.97 -22.03 0.72
C THR A 735 7.52 -22.33 -0.67
N GLY A 736 7.35 -21.41 -1.63
CA GLY A 736 7.88 -21.59 -2.98
C GLY A 736 9.41 -21.67 -3.00
N MET A 737 10.10 -20.86 -2.20
CA MET A 737 11.56 -20.89 -2.13
C MET A 737 12.11 -22.16 -1.45
N ASP A 738 11.42 -22.70 -0.44
CA ASP A 738 11.77 -23.98 0.15
C ASP A 738 11.44 -25.13 -0.80
N PHE A 739 10.25 -25.13 -1.39
CA PHE A 739 9.86 -26.10 -2.41
C PHE A 739 10.89 -26.18 -3.56
N SER A 740 11.38 -25.04 -4.01
CA SER A 740 12.40 -24.99 -5.06
C SER A 740 13.83 -25.21 -4.57
N GLY A 741 14.07 -25.30 -3.28
CA GLY A 741 15.42 -25.48 -2.72
C GLY A 741 16.35 -24.27 -2.90
N ILE A 742 15.81 -23.10 -3.26
CA ILE A 742 16.60 -21.87 -3.48
C ILE A 742 16.79 -21.06 -2.20
N SER A 743 15.99 -21.28 -1.16
CA SER A 743 16.13 -20.59 0.12
C SER A 743 17.46 -20.95 0.81
N LYS A 744 18.05 -20.00 1.52
CA LYS A 744 19.28 -20.26 2.28
C LYS A 744 19.12 -21.39 3.28
N ARG A 745 17.97 -21.48 3.96
CA ARG A 745 17.71 -22.49 4.97
C ARG A 745 17.58 -23.92 4.40
N SER A 746 17.16 -24.08 3.14
CA SER A 746 17.06 -25.38 2.49
C SER A 746 18.42 -26.04 2.20
N ALA A 747 19.51 -25.31 2.38
CA ALA A 747 20.89 -25.83 2.29
C ALA A 747 21.56 -26.04 3.66
N GLN A 748 20.81 -25.90 4.75
CA GLN A 748 21.33 -26.10 6.10
C GLN A 748 21.89 -27.51 6.26
N ASN A 749 22.97 -27.64 7.08
CA ASN A 749 23.64 -28.89 7.38
C ASN A 749 24.05 -29.66 6.11
N SER A 750 24.37 -28.97 5.00
CA SER A 750 24.66 -29.58 3.69
C SER A 750 23.62 -30.67 3.29
N ARG A 751 22.35 -30.45 3.69
CA ARG A 751 21.24 -31.39 3.44
C ARG A 751 21.38 -32.79 4.01
N GLN A 752 22.31 -32.98 4.96
CA GLN A 752 22.48 -34.23 5.66
C GLN A 752 21.30 -34.48 6.62
N PRO A 753 21.03 -35.77 6.95
CA PRO A 753 20.10 -36.11 8.02
C PRO A 753 20.42 -35.36 9.32
N PHE A 754 19.41 -34.90 10.04
CA PHE A 754 19.58 -34.19 11.30
C PHE A 754 18.49 -34.56 12.31
N ILE A 755 18.76 -34.37 13.59
CA ILE A 755 17.76 -34.50 14.64
C ILE A 755 16.89 -33.24 14.62
N PHE A 756 15.58 -33.40 14.50
CA PHE A 756 14.67 -32.25 14.48
C PHE A 756 14.74 -31.51 15.83
N PRO A 757 14.99 -30.19 15.84
CA PRO A 757 15.19 -29.44 17.08
C PRO A 757 13.95 -29.44 17.98
N ASN A 758 14.13 -29.54 19.30
CA ASN A 758 13.08 -29.57 20.30
C ASN A 758 11.96 -30.54 19.92
N SER A 759 12.34 -31.81 19.70
CA SER A 759 11.39 -32.83 19.25
C SER A 759 11.33 -34.02 20.23
N SER A 760 10.23 -34.76 20.12
CA SER A 760 9.99 -36.00 20.87
C SER A 760 9.39 -37.05 19.95
N TYR A 761 9.54 -38.32 20.30
CA TYR A 761 8.88 -39.43 19.65
C TYR A 761 8.19 -40.36 20.66
N TRP A 762 7.23 -41.12 20.19
CA TRP A 762 6.53 -42.12 21.01
C TRP A 762 7.37 -43.37 21.14
N ASP A 763 7.75 -43.75 22.41
CA ASP A 763 8.61 -44.92 22.66
C ASP A 763 7.78 -46.25 22.76
N GLY A 764 6.47 -46.16 22.73
CA GLY A 764 5.49 -47.23 22.93
C GLY A 764 4.67 -47.04 24.19
N SER A 765 5.08 -46.17 25.12
CA SER A 765 4.36 -45.85 26.37
C SER A 765 4.20 -44.36 26.64
N LYS A 766 5.14 -43.55 26.21
CA LYS A 766 5.18 -42.09 26.43
C LYS A 766 5.99 -41.37 25.36
N TYR A 767 5.86 -40.02 25.28
CA TYR A 767 6.73 -39.18 24.49
C TYR A 767 8.08 -38.96 25.23
N VAL A 768 9.19 -39.28 24.57
CA VAL A 768 10.56 -39.10 25.07
C VAL A 768 11.31 -38.10 24.22
N ASP A 769 12.31 -37.41 24.80
CA ASP A 769 13.19 -36.51 24.06
C ASP A 769 13.83 -37.22 22.88
N ASN A 770 13.81 -36.56 21.71
CA ASN A 770 14.51 -37.05 20.53
C ASN A 770 15.96 -36.63 20.58
N THR A 771 16.83 -37.60 20.90
CA THR A 771 18.29 -37.42 20.95
C THR A 771 19.02 -38.28 19.92
N ASP A 772 18.35 -39.19 19.23
CA ASP A 772 18.94 -40.25 18.40
C ASP A 772 18.16 -40.54 17.10
N VAL A 773 16.95 -40.05 16.93
CA VAL A 773 16.16 -40.26 15.69
C VAL A 773 16.43 -39.13 14.71
N TYR A 774 17.19 -39.44 13.68
CA TYR A 774 17.52 -38.52 12.59
C TYR A 774 16.42 -38.52 11.54
N THR A 775 16.23 -37.38 10.85
CA THR A 775 15.44 -37.34 9.63
C THR A 775 16.01 -38.29 8.59
N ALA A 776 15.12 -39.01 7.86
CA ALA A 776 15.56 -39.92 6.81
C ALA A 776 16.36 -39.23 5.73
N GLN A 777 16.04 -37.96 5.44
CA GLN A 777 16.78 -37.06 4.56
C GLN A 777 16.65 -35.62 5.06
N GLY A 778 17.72 -34.81 4.93
CA GLY A 778 17.70 -33.39 5.25
C GLY A 778 17.58 -32.45 4.02
N GLY A 779 17.42 -33.01 2.82
CA GLY A 779 17.34 -32.31 1.55
C GLY A 779 15.92 -32.27 0.95
N TYR A 780 15.80 -32.77 -0.28
CA TYR A 780 14.58 -32.70 -1.10
C TYR A 780 13.32 -33.17 -0.37
N ASN A 781 13.35 -34.35 0.24
CA ASN A 781 12.16 -34.92 0.89
C ASN A 781 11.71 -34.15 2.12
N PHE A 782 12.61 -33.47 2.82
CA PHE A 782 12.25 -32.63 3.97
C PHE A 782 11.67 -31.26 3.52
N TRP A 783 12.39 -30.57 2.65
CA TRP A 783 12.06 -29.18 2.31
C TRP A 783 11.03 -29.01 1.20
N SER A 784 11.11 -29.85 0.14
CA SER A 784 10.22 -29.74 -1.03
C SER A 784 8.87 -30.40 -0.83
N GLN A 785 8.83 -31.49 -0.08
CA GLN A 785 7.60 -32.23 0.16
C GLN A 785 6.74 -31.58 1.28
N ALA A 786 5.53 -32.09 1.47
CA ALA A 786 4.56 -31.53 2.40
C ALA A 786 4.97 -31.50 3.89
N ILE A 787 6.10 -32.11 4.25
CA ILE A 787 6.59 -32.17 5.64
C ILE A 787 6.86 -30.79 6.20
N ASN A 788 7.72 -30.01 5.56
CA ASN A 788 8.06 -28.66 6.00
C ASN A 788 7.05 -27.61 5.50
N THR A 789 6.63 -27.75 4.24
CA THR A 789 5.77 -26.73 3.57
C THR A 789 4.34 -26.69 4.08
N SER A 790 3.85 -27.76 4.71
CA SER A 790 2.47 -27.84 5.25
C SER A 790 2.36 -27.28 6.67
N ALA A 791 3.46 -27.10 7.41
CA ALA A 791 3.45 -26.38 8.68
C ALA A 791 3.59 -24.88 8.42
N ASN A 792 2.48 -24.18 8.23
CA ASN A 792 2.47 -22.78 7.79
C ASN A 792 3.12 -21.82 8.78
N THR A 793 3.19 -22.19 10.06
CA THR A 793 3.94 -21.44 11.10
C THR A 793 5.42 -21.30 10.79
N ASN A 794 6.02 -22.19 9.98
CA ASN A 794 7.41 -22.07 9.51
C ASN A 794 7.66 -20.80 8.67
N TYR A 795 6.60 -20.21 8.17
CA TYR A 795 6.63 -19.03 7.30
C TYR A 795 6.05 -17.78 7.96
N LEU A 796 5.71 -17.88 9.25
CA LEU A 796 5.30 -16.75 10.06
C LEU A 796 6.53 -16.13 10.71
N VAL A 797 6.85 -14.89 10.32
CA VAL A 797 8.04 -14.18 10.77
C VAL A 797 7.68 -12.84 11.41
N SER A 798 8.58 -12.31 12.25
CA SER A 798 8.42 -10.96 12.78
C SER A 798 8.39 -9.93 11.65
N GLY A 799 7.42 -9.04 11.70
CA GLY A 799 7.30 -7.87 10.85
C GLY A 799 8.01 -6.62 11.41
N ASP A 800 8.80 -6.76 12.48
CA ASP A 800 9.51 -5.65 13.08
C ASP A 800 10.62 -5.13 12.17
N PHE A 801 10.84 -3.83 12.18
CA PHE A 801 11.96 -3.23 11.47
C PHE A 801 12.32 -1.83 11.96
N TRP A 802 13.58 -1.45 11.70
CA TRP A 802 14.04 -0.08 11.64
C TRP A 802 14.38 0.30 10.21
N LYS A 803 13.97 1.49 9.76
CA LYS A 803 14.36 2.06 8.47
C LYS A 803 14.90 3.46 8.61
N ILE A 804 16.02 3.73 7.92
CA ILE A 804 16.47 5.10 7.65
C ILE A 804 15.77 5.55 6.37
N ARG A 805 14.70 6.33 6.54
CA ARG A 805 13.79 6.73 5.45
C ARG A 805 14.41 7.74 4.51
N GLU A 806 15.04 8.75 5.08
CA GLU A 806 15.67 9.79 4.30
C GLU A 806 16.88 10.37 5.07
N VAL A 807 17.95 10.63 4.33
CA VAL A 807 19.07 11.47 4.76
C VAL A 807 19.29 12.48 3.66
N SER A 808 19.35 13.78 4.00
CA SER A 808 19.60 14.83 3.03
C SER A 808 20.59 15.86 3.55
N LEU A 809 21.35 16.43 2.60
CA LEU A 809 22.26 17.54 2.83
C LEU A 809 21.92 18.65 1.84
N SER A 810 21.46 19.79 2.36
CA SER A 810 21.02 20.95 1.58
C SER A 810 21.97 22.11 1.81
N TYR A 811 22.37 22.78 0.73
CA TYR A 811 23.27 23.93 0.75
C TYR A 811 22.65 25.13 0.03
N ASN A 812 22.44 26.22 0.77
CA ASN A 812 22.06 27.48 0.19
C ASN A 812 23.32 28.20 -0.33
N VAL A 813 23.48 28.27 -1.62
CA VAL A 813 24.66 28.88 -2.26
C VAL A 813 24.73 30.39 -1.94
N PRO A 814 25.81 30.89 -1.34
CA PRO A 814 25.92 32.31 -0.99
C PRO A 814 25.84 33.21 -2.23
N ALA A 815 25.10 34.30 -2.12
CA ALA A 815 24.86 35.25 -3.23
C ALA A 815 26.14 35.76 -3.90
N LYS A 816 27.28 35.79 -3.19
CA LYS A 816 28.59 36.19 -3.74
C LYS A 816 29.07 35.28 -4.87
N TRP A 817 28.62 34.01 -4.95
CA TRP A 817 29.05 33.06 -5.98
C TRP A 817 28.34 33.26 -7.32
N TYR A 818 27.14 33.86 -7.30
CA TYR A 818 26.39 34.22 -8.50
C TYR A 818 26.16 35.73 -8.65
N GLY A 819 27.07 36.53 -8.04
CA GLY A 819 27.02 38.01 -8.04
C GLY A 819 27.00 38.62 -9.44
N PHE A 820 27.54 37.94 -10.46
CA PHE A 820 27.50 38.37 -11.87
C PHE A 820 26.05 38.37 -12.42
N ALA A 821 25.15 37.58 -11.87
CA ALA A 821 23.74 37.47 -12.22
C ALA A 821 22.79 38.01 -11.13
N LYS A 822 23.29 38.86 -10.21
CA LYS A 822 22.59 39.34 -9.00
C LYS A 822 21.22 39.96 -9.28
N ASN A 823 20.99 40.52 -10.42
CA ASN A 823 19.70 41.12 -10.81
C ASN A 823 18.69 40.07 -11.30
N ALA A 824 19.16 38.92 -11.77
CA ALA A 824 18.33 37.86 -12.28
C ALA A 824 18.15 36.71 -11.25
N ILE A 825 19.23 36.29 -10.55
CA ILE A 825 19.20 35.17 -9.61
C ILE A 825 19.11 35.70 -8.17
N LYS A 826 18.03 35.31 -7.48
CA LYS A 826 17.76 35.68 -6.07
C LYS A 826 18.19 34.60 -5.07
N GLY A 827 18.25 33.35 -5.51
CA GLY A 827 18.65 32.25 -4.66
C GLY A 827 18.99 31.01 -5.45
N VAL A 828 19.95 30.21 -4.94
CA VAL A 828 20.30 28.90 -5.46
C VAL A 828 20.40 27.95 -4.28
N ASN A 829 19.67 26.83 -4.32
CA ASN A 829 19.75 25.76 -3.34
C ASN A 829 20.13 24.46 -4.03
N ILE A 830 21.06 23.72 -3.47
CA ILE A 830 21.49 22.38 -3.94
C ILE A 830 21.24 21.39 -2.82
N THR A 831 20.56 20.30 -3.12
CA THR A 831 20.30 19.23 -2.15
C THR A 831 20.75 17.89 -2.71
N VAL A 832 21.44 17.09 -1.89
CA VAL A 832 21.73 15.68 -2.14
C VAL A 832 20.96 14.87 -1.12
N SER A 833 20.30 13.82 -1.55
CA SER A 833 19.45 12.99 -0.68
C SER A 833 19.60 11.50 -0.96
N GLY A 834 19.36 10.71 0.06
CA GLY A 834 19.21 9.26 -0.04
C GLY A 834 17.95 8.79 0.69
N ARG A 835 17.16 7.93 0.06
CA ARG A 835 15.92 7.38 0.64
C ARG A 835 15.99 5.88 0.76
N ASN A 836 15.35 5.34 1.83
CA ASN A 836 15.35 3.91 2.17
C ASN A 836 16.77 3.31 2.19
N LEU A 837 17.73 4.06 2.75
CA LEU A 837 19.16 3.73 2.67
C LEU A 837 19.51 2.45 3.42
N PHE A 838 18.93 2.28 4.61
CA PHE A 838 19.19 1.14 5.48
C PHE A 838 17.88 0.60 6.05
N MET A 839 17.80 -0.72 6.07
CA MET A 839 16.72 -1.48 6.68
C MET A 839 17.33 -2.54 7.59
N PHE A 840 16.89 -2.59 8.85
CA PHE A 840 17.33 -3.56 9.84
C PHE A 840 16.14 -4.45 10.18
N LEU A 841 16.29 -5.75 9.92
CA LEU A 841 15.27 -6.78 10.11
C LEU A 841 15.67 -7.75 11.20
N PRO A 842 14.73 -8.40 11.90
CA PRO A 842 14.99 -9.56 12.73
C PRO A 842 15.65 -10.68 11.93
N LYS A 843 16.50 -11.48 12.59
CA LYS A 843 17.19 -12.60 11.94
C LYS A 843 16.23 -13.65 11.36
N THR A 844 15.03 -13.75 11.91
CA THR A 844 13.98 -14.67 11.46
C THR A 844 13.36 -14.28 10.11
N ASN A 845 13.44 -12.99 9.72
CA ASN A 845 12.95 -12.54 8.43
C ASN A 845 14.06 -12.58 7.39
N GLU A 846 14.16 -13.68 6.67
CA GLU A 846 15.09 -13.89 5.55
C GLU A 846 14.45 -13.64 4.18
N TRP A 847 13.16 -13.27 4.13
CA TRP A 847 12.32 -13.34 2.95
C TRP A 847 12.04 -12.00 2.29
N THR A 848 11.58 -11.00 3.04
CA THR A 848 10.99 -9.81 2.43
C THR A 848 11.12 -8.57 3.31
N ASP A 849 10.96 -7.42 2.69
CA ASP A 849 10.67 -6.17 3.40
C ASP A 849 9.27 -6.25 4.02
N PRO A 850 9.12 -6.02 5.32
CA PRO A 850 7.83 -6.09 6.02
C PRO A 850 6.73 -5.16 5.49
N GLU A 851 7.09 -4.11 4.78
CA GLU A 851 6.11 -3.20 4.16
C GLU A 851 5.56 -3.69 2.83
N PHE A 852 6.14 -4.76 2.25
CA PHE A 852 5.64 -5.37 1.03
C PHE A 852 4.58 -6.42 1.36
N SER A 853 3.35 -6.15 0.96
CA SER A 853 2.23 -7.08 1.04
C SER A 853 1.66 -7.30 -0.37
N ASN A 854 1.11 -8.47 -0.62
CA ASN A 854 0.45 -8.79 -1.88
C ASN A 854 -0.91 -8.11 -2.05
N THR A 855 -1.34 -7.32 -1.07
CA THR A 855 -2.59 -6.56 -1.11
C THR A 855 -2.44 -5.17 -0.52
N THR A 856 -3.14 -4.20 -1.08
CA THR A 856 -3.36 -2.86 -0.52
C THR A 856 -4.61 -2.79 0.35
N GLY A 857 -5.41 -3.87 0.42
CA GLY A 857 -6.58 -4.01 1.28
C GLY A 857 -6.25 -4.06 2.77
N ASN A 858 -7.22 -4.41 3.61
CA ASN A 858 -7.05 -4.46 5.07
C ASN A 858 -6.37 -5.74 5.55
N ALA A 859 -6.65 -6.87 4.90
CA ALA A 859 -6.03 -8.16 5.19
C ALA A 859 -4.58 -8.21 4.68
N GLN A 860 -3.69 -7.48 5.34
CA GLN A 860 -2.26 -7.34 5.02
C GLN A 860 -1.41 -8.41 5.70
N GLY A 861 -0.10 -8.25 5.58
CA GLY A 861 0.89 -9.08 6.25
C GLY A 861 1.19 -10.38 5.52
N VAL A 862 0.82 -10.52 4.23
CA VAL A 862 1.17 -11.67 3.40
C VAL A 862 2.07 -11.22 2.26
N SER A 863 3.25 -11.84 2.14
CA SER A 863 4.14 -11.58 1.00
C SER A 863 3.73 -12.42 -0.21
N GLY A 864 3.67 -11.78 -1.38
CA GLY A 864 3.33 -12.43 -2.65
C GLY A 864 4.55 -12.71 -3.52
N LEU A 865 4.31 -13.45 -4.61
CA LEU A 865 5.27 -13.71 -5.68
C LEU A 865 5.32 -12.57 -6.70
N ASP A 866 4.37 -11.63 -6.60
CA ASP A 866 4.11 -10.60 -7.62
C ASP A 866 4.86 -9.28 -7.38
N ASN A 867 5.54 -9.16 -6.24
CA ASN A 867 6.21 -7.93 -5.85
C ASN A 867 7.54 -7.75 -6.59
N THR A 868 7.86 -6.52 -6.96
CA THR A 868 9.24 -6.15 -7.31
C THR A 868 10.08 -6.04 -6.03
N PRO A 869 11.41 -6.23 -6.10
CA PRO A 869 12.24 -6.05 -4.91
C PRO A 869 12.20 -4.60 -4.40
N PRO A 870 12.33 -4.38 -3.08
CA PRO A 870 12.43 -3.04 -2.51
C PRO A 870 13.68 -2.32 -2.99
N THR A 871 13.60 -0.98 -3.03
CA THR A 871 14.64 -0.14 -3.61
C THR A 871 15.14 0.91 -2.65
N ARG A 872 16.38 1.38 -2.90
CA ARG A 872 16.95 2.61 -2.32
C ARG A 872 17.16 3.63 -3.42
N ILE A 873 16.98 4.90 -3.08
CA ILE A 873 17.02 6.01 -4.03
C ILE A 873 18.09 7.01 -3.58
N PHE A 874 18.92 7.44 -4.52
CA PHE A 874 19.87 8.53 -4.34
C PHE A 874 19.49 9.68 -5.27
N GLY A 875 19.40 10.89 -4.77
CA GLY A 875 18.95 12.04 -5.53
C GLY A 875 19.86 13.26 -5.36
N ALA A 876 19.87 14.07 -6.39
CA ALA A 876 20.43 15.42 -6.35
C ALA A 876 19.43 16.40 -6.98
N SER A 877 19.27 17.55 -6.37
CA SER A 877 18.39 18.60 -6.89
C SER A 877 19.08 19.97 -6.83
N ILE A 878 18.75 20.81 -7.80
CA ILE A 878 19.07 22.23 -7.82
C ILE A 878 17.79 23.03 -7.98
N ASN A 879 17.63 24.07 -7.17
CA ASN A 879 16.51 25.00 -7.23
C ASN A 879 17.05 26.41 -7.35
N ILE A 880 16.59 27.14 -8.38
CA ILE A 880 17.01 28.50 -8.70
C ILE A 880 15.79 29.41 -8.61
N SER A 881 15.87 30.47 -7.82
CA SER A 881 14.87 31.54 -7.74
C SER A 881 15.39 32.77 -8.54
N LEU A 882 14.54 33.25 -9.46
CA LEU A 882 14.82 34.37 -10.35
C LEU A 882 14.02 35.61 -9.97
#